data_42cbcbba8488481da18ba4028be450e5
#
_entry.id   42cbcbba8488481da18ba4028be450e5
#
_cell.length_a   1.000
_cell.length_b   1.000
_cell.length_c   1.000
_cell.angle_alpha   90.00
_cell.angle_beta   90.00
_cell.angle_gamma   90.00
#
_symmetry.space_group_name_H-M   'P 1'
#
loop_
_entity.id
_entity.type
_entity.pdbx_description
1 polymer ?
#
loop_
_entity_poly.entity_id
_entity_poly.type
_entity_poly.pdbx_seq_one_letter_code
_entity_poly.pdbx_strand_id
1 'polypeptide(L)'
;MAAAGGAALPVLPLPLLLLLAAAAAARLYRPGEDPLTVLAAGSVRQALLNSSAAWVVQFYSSSCGHCIAFAPTWRALAGDVKDWESAIRVGVLDCGEEENYETCKEYGIHYYPTFRYFKAFTKQFTTGENYKGADRELQTVRQMMIDFLQNHSRELRPPACPPLDPVSPSDITSLFDKSSQRYTAVVFESNNSYVGREVILDLIQYENIVVKRALNFDKPFLEKLGVTSVPSCYLIHPNGSHGLINILKPLRSFFSSYLKSLPGVRKKLLLPLQLPVQENKEKSTEIKVWKEFDKSKLYMADLESGLHYLLRVELAAHKALEGAELKTFKDFVTISAKLFPGRQPVVKLLETLQEWLVSLPLDKIPYDAILDLVNNKMRISGIFLTKKVQWVGCQGSRPELRGYTCSLWKLFHTLTVQAALRPKALINTGLEDNPQIVLQIMRRYIQHFFGCKACAQHFEEMAKESMDSVKSLDKAVLWLWEKHNVVNNRLAGDLTEDPKFPKVQWPTPDICPACHEEIKGLHSWNEAQVLQFLKYHYNSENILYKYTESQTDPSETEQGDPREVKDKSLLKNPSGNRENKIQDKENVADSESKVFDKLIANHGPAKESGKSAGGSAGLKETKQAVSILGIGFSNIDMSLCVILYVASSLFLMIMYFFFRMRSKRWKVKYYRSSV
;
A
#
# COMPACT_ATOMS: atom_id res chain seq x y z
N MET A 1 35.66 -6.05 56.18
CA MET A 1 34.35 -6.72 56.27
C MET A 1 33.31 -5.75 55.89
N ALA A 2 32.84 -5.82 54.65
CA ALA A 2 31.68 -5.12 54.19
C ALA A 2 31.06 -5.97 53.06
N ALA A 3 29.86 -6.47 53.30
CA ALA A 3 29.10 -7.31 52.38
C ALA A 3 28.39 -6.44 51.32
N ALA A 4 28.59 -6.78 50.07
CA ALA A 4 27.86 -6.21 48.95
C ALA A 4 26.53 -6.97 48.76
N GLY A 5 25.39 -6.28 48.97
CA GLY A 5 24.06 -6.79 48.65
C GLY A 5 23.72 -6.55 47.19
N GLY A 6 23.65 -7.62 46.39
CA GLY A 6 23.12 -7.56 45.03
C GLY A 6 21.62 -7.56 45.04
N ALA A 7 20.99 -6.51 44.53
CA ALA A 7 19.54 -6.45 44.28
C ALA A 7 19.21 -7.25 43.01
N ALA A 8 18.49 -8.37 43.17
CA ALA A 8 17.92 -9.12 42.05
C ALA A 8 16.67 -8.41 41.54
N LEU A 9 16.65 -8.08 40.25
CA LEU A 9 15.47 -7.60 39.53
C LEU A 9 14.43 -8.75 39.40
N PRO A 10 13.14 -8.52 39.67
CA PRO A 10 12.13 -9.54 39.50
C PRO A 10 11.89 -9.84 38.02
N VAL A 11 12.20 -11.07 37.62
CA VAL A 11 11.83 -11.61 36.29
C VAL A 11 10.32 -11.86 36.33
N LEU A 12 9.54 -11.02 35.59
CA LEU A 12 8.10 -11.28 35.38
C LEU A 12 7.94 -12.59 34.60
N PRO A 13 7.02 -13.47 35.01
CA PRO A 13 6.82 -14.73 34.31
C PRO A 13 6.23 -14.57 32.92
N LEU A 14 6.82 -15.24 31.95
CA LEU A 14 6.46 -15.28 30.52
C LEU A 14 4.96 -15.43 30.19
N PRO A 15 4.12 -16.14 31.00
CA PRO A 15 2.68 -16.24 30.75
C PRO A 15 1.91 -14.94 30.94
N LEU A 16 2.43 -13.96 31.70
CA LEU A 16 1.77 -12.67 31.89
C LEU A 16 1.91 -11.78 30.65
N LEU A 17 3.01 -11.88 29.93
CA LEU A 17 3.23 -11.22 28.63
C LEU A 17 2.33 -11.80 27.52
N LEU A 18 2.06 -13.11 27.53
CA LEU A 18 1.14 -13.76 26.58
C LEU A 18 -0.34 -13.40 26.84
N LEU A 19 -0.72 -13.17 28.11
CA LEU A 19 -2.07 -12.71 28.46
C LEU A 19 -2.31 -11.24 28.07
N LEU A 20 -1.29 -10.40 28.13
CA LEU A 20 -1.37 -9.00 27.68
C LEU A 20 -1.46 -8.90 26.14
N ALA A 21 -0.79 -9.80 25.40
CA ALA A 21 -0.89 -9.87 23.94
C ALA A 21 -2.26 -10.39 23.47
N ALA A 22 -2.90 -11.29 24.23
CA ALA A 22 -4.22 -11.83 23.91
C ALA A 22 -5.35 -10.81 24.16
N ALA A 23 -5.18 -9.88 25.11
CA ALA A 23 -6.17 -8.82 25.39
C ALA A 23 -6.23 -7.73 24.30
N ALA A 24 -5.15 -7.55 23.52
CA ALA A 24 -5.12 -6.59 22.42
C ALA A 24 -5.94 -7.03 21.18
N ALA A 25 -6.33 -8.30 21.08
CA ALA A 25 -7.02 -8.86 19.93
C ALA A 25 -8.55 -8.62 19.91
N ALA A 26 -9.14 -8.03 20.96
CA ALA A 26 -10.60 -7.91 21.12
C ALA A 26 -11.14 -6.47 20.92
N ARG A 27 -10.30 -5.51 20.55
CA ARG A 27 -10.73 -4.11 20.34
C ARG A 27 -11.46 -3.92 19.02
N LEU A 28 -12.62 -3.25 19.07
CA LEU A 28 -13.42 -2.94 17.89
C LEU A 28 -12.69 -1.96 16.94
N TYR A 29 -11.87 -1.05 17.46
CA TYR A 29 -11.02 -0.13 16.70
C TYR A 29 -9.56 -0.26 17.12
N ARG A 30 -8.64 -0.17 16.17
CA ARG A 30 -7.20 -0.39 16.38
C ARG A 30 -6.41 0.92 16.20
N PRO A 31 -5.62 1.33 17.20
CA PRO A 31 -4.75 2.49 17.07
C PRO A 31 -3.75 2.32 15.92
N GLY A 32 -3.65 3.34 15.06
CA GLY A 32 -2.69 3.35 13.93
C GLY A 32 -3.10 2.55 12.70
N GLU A 33 -4.11 1.68 12.80
CA GLU A 33 -4.66 0.93 11.66
C GLU A 33 -5.93 1.59 11.12
N ASP A 34 -6.84 1.99 12.02
CA ASP A 34 -8.06 2.68 11.65
C ASP A 34 -7.79 4.18 11.40
N PRO A 35 -8.49 4.84 10.45
CA PRO A 35 -8.28 6.24 10.09
C PRO A 35 -8.88 7.23 11.12
N LEU A 36 -8.89 6.88 12.39
CA LEU A 36 -9.48 7.64 13.49
C LEU A 36 -8.58 7.58 14.74
N THR A 37 -8.85 8.47 15.71
CA THR A 37 -8.09 8.49 16.96
C THR A 37 -8.76 7.63 18.03
N VAL A 38 -8.06 6.59 18.47
CA VAL A 38 -8.49 5.78 19.62
C VAL A 38 -8.06 6.49 20.89
N LEU A 39 -9.04 6.90 21.70
CA LEU A 39 -8.87 7.59 22.96
C LEU A 39 -8.97 6.60 24.13
N ALA A 40 -8.37 6.98 25.26
CA ALA A 40 -8.46 6.25 26.53
C ALA A 40 -8.67 7.24 27.69
N ALA A 41 -9.05 6.77 28.87
CA ALA A 41 -9.30 7.59 30.06
C ALA A 41 -8.15 8.57 30.35
N GLY A 42 -6.89 8.11 30.24
CA GLY A 42 -5.70 8.95 30.46
C GLY A 42 -5.42 10.00 29.38
N SER A 43 -5.99 9.85 28.18
CA SER A 43 -5.68 10.72 27.03
C SER A 43 -6.84 11.59 26.55
N VAL A 44 -8.09 11.20 26.80
CA VAL A 44 -9.27 11.88 26.25
C VAL A 44 -9.38 13.35 26.67
N ARG A 45 -9.16 13.65 27.93
CA ARG A 45 -9.19 15.04 28.42
C ARG A 45 -8.09 15.89 27.78
N GLN A 46 -6.87 15.37 27.70
CA GLN A 46 -5.75 16.06 27.08
C GLN A 46 -5.97 16.28 25.58
N ALA A 47 -6.58 15.30 24.89
CA ALA A 47 -6.89 15.41 23.46
C ALA A 47 -7.95 16.45 23.16
N LEU A 48 -8.98 16.56 24.01
CA LEU A 48 -10.13 17.45 23.80
C LEU A 48 -9.89 18.88 24.31
N LEU A 49 -9.21 19.05 25.45
CA LEU A 49 -8.95 20.36 26.03
C LEU A 49 -7.86 21.10 25.24
N ASN A 50 -8.09 22.38 24.97
CA ASN A 50 -7.20 23.26 24.20
C ASN A 50 -6.84 22.74 22.80
N SER A 51 -7.59 21.78 22.27
CA SER A 51 -7.40 21.29 20.91
C SER A 51 -7.63 22.43 19.91
N SER A 52 -6.71 22.59 18.94
CA SER A 52 -6.87 23.55 17.84
C SER A 52 -7.90 23.10 16.79
N ALA A 53 -8.31 21.84 16.81
CA ALA A 53 -9.37 21.28 15.96
C ALA A 53 -10.59 20.94 16.83
N ALA A 54 -11.78 20.98 16.23
CA ALA A 54 -12.98 20.41 16.82
C ALA A 54 -12.90 18.87 16.83
N TRP A 55 -13.78 18.21 17.57
CA TRP A 55 -13.84 16.77 17.64
C TRP A 55 -15.28 16.24 17.52
N VAL A 56 -15.41 15.11 16.86
CA VAL A 56 -16.57 14.22 16.97
C VAL A 56 -16.08 12.90 17.55
N VAL A 57 -16.65 12.48 18.68
CA VAL A 57 -16.22 11.28 19.40
C VAL A 57 -17.38 10.31 19.53
N GLN A 58 -17.15 9.08 19.12
CA GLN A 58 -18.04 7.95 19.37
C GLN A 58 -17.64 7.29 20.69
N PHE A 59 -18.54 7.30 21.65
CA PHE A 59 -18.48 6.50 22.87
C PHE A 59 -19.19 5.17 22.61
N TYR A 60 -18.48 4.06 22.76
CA TYR A 60 -18.98 2.75 22.38
C TYR A 60 -18.61 1.68 23.41
N SER A 61 -19.11 0.45 23.22
CA SER A 61 -18.61 -0.73 23.90
C SER A 61 -18.32 -1.81 22.90
N SER A 62 -17.14 -2.43 22.97
CA SER A 62 -16.73 -3.52 22.08
C SER A 62 -17.63 -4.74 22.16
N SER A 63 -18.40 -4.91 23.23
CA SER A 63 -19.40 -5.99 23.41
C SER A 63 -20.81 -5.62 22.91
N CYS A 64 -21.04 -4.36 22.51
CA CYS A 64 -22.35 -3.89 22.08
C CYS A 64 -22.62 -4.24 20.62
N GLY A 65 -23.66 -5.04 20.34
CA GLY A 65 -24.01 -5.45 18.99
C GLY A 65 -24.29 -4.30 18.03
N HIS A 66 -24.93 -3.21 18.48
CA HIS A 66 -25.16 -2.01 17.68
C HIS A 66 -23.85 -1.28 17.34
N CYS A 67 -22.87 -1.28 18.25
CA CYS A 67 -21.56 -0.69 18.01
C CYS A 67 -20.76 -1.49 16.97
N ILE A 68 -20.79 -2.81 17.09
CA ILE A 68 -20.16 -3.74 16.14
C ILE A 68 -20.75 -3.54 14.74
N ALA A 69 -22.07 -3.49 14.62
CA ALA A 69 -22.75 -3.28 13.35
C ALA A 69 -22.47 -1.90 12.73
N PHE A 70 -22.25 -0.86 13.56
CA PHE A 70 -21.99 0.50 13.11
C PHE A 70 -20.50 0.78 12.81
N ALA A 71 -19.59 0.01 13.34
CA ALA A 71 -18.15 0.24 13.20
C ALA A 71 -17.66 0.40 11.75
N PRO A 72 -18.12 -0.38 10.75
CA PRO A 72 -17.76 -0.16 9.35
C PRO A 72 -18.13 1.24 8.86
N THR A 73 -19.33 1.73 9.20
CA THR A 73 -19.78 3.08 8.83
C THR A 73 -18.92 4.16 9.46
N TRP A 74 -18.55 4.01 10.74
CA TRP A 74 -17.69 4.98 11.43
C TRP A 74 -16.26 5.02 10.87
N ARG A 75 -15.68 3.87 10.51
CA ARG A 75 -14.40 3.81 9.80
C ARG A 75 -14.47 4.46 8.43
N ALA A 76 -15.54 4.19 7.69
CA ALA A 76 -15.76 4.78 6.37
C ALA A 76 -15.88 6.32 6.47
N LEU A 77 -16.63 6.83 7.45
CA LEU A 77 -16.70 8.28 7.73
C LEU A 77 -15.32 8.86 8.03
N ALA A 78 -14.58 8.25 8.95
CA ALA A 78 -13.27 8.74 9.34
C ALA A 78 -12.29 8.78 8.16
N GLY A 79 -12.34 7.76 7.27
CA GLY A 79 -11.58 7.74 6.03
C GLY A 79 -12.01 8.82 5.04
N ASP A 80 -13.32 9.01 4.85
CA ASP A 80 -13.90 10.00 3.94
C ASP A 80 -13.59 11.46 4.33
N VAL A 81 -13.49 11.74 5.63
CA VAL A 81 -13.18 13.08 6.15
C VAL A 81 -11.74 13.23 6.67
N LYS A 82 -10.83 12.33 6.30
CA LYS A 82 -9.44 12.36 6.78
C LYS A 82 -8.73 13.68 6.47
N ASP A 83 -9.01 14.29 5.34
CA ASP A 83 -8.44 15.60 4.98
C ASP A 83 -9.00 16.77 5.82
N TRP A 84 -10.07 16.55 6.59
CA TRP A 84 -10.66 17.55 7.48
C TRP A 84 -10.01 17.62 8.88
N GLU A 85 -9.06 16.73 9.16
CA GLU A 85 -8.48 16.50 10.51
C GLU A 85 -7.93 17.78 11.19
N SER A 86 -7.44 18.74 10.40
CA SER A 86 -6.99 20.03 10.93
C SER A 86 -8.14 20.93 11.39
N ALA A 87 -9.38 20.71 10.93
CA ALA A 87 -10.57 21.44 11.34
C ALA A 87 -11.43 20.63 12.34
N ILE A 88 -11.68 19.34 12.05
CA ILE A 88 -12.47 18.45 12.91
C ILE A 88 -11.90 17.02 12.87
N ARG A 89 -11.65 16.44 14.04
CA ARG A 89 -11.10 15.11 14.23
C ARG A 89 -12.18 14.10 14.57
N VAL A 90 -12.00 12.87 14.13
CA VAL A 90 -12.86 11.73 14.45
C VAL A 90 -12.17 10.87 15.49
N GLY A 91 -12.83 10.65 16.62
CA GLY A 91 -12.32 9.84 17.72
C GLY A 91 -13.30 8.79 18.19
N VAL A 92 -12.76 7.82 18.94
CA VAL A 92 -13.52 6.74 19.59
C VAL A 92 -13.02 6.52 21.02
N LEU A 93 -13.92 6.18 21.96
CA LEU A 93 -13.59 5.77 23.33
C LEU A 93 -14.41 4.53 23.70
N ASP A 94 -13.72 3.44 24.05
CA ASP A 94 -14.38 2.20 24.47
C ASP A 94 -14.79 2.26 25.94
N CYS A 95 -16.06 2.49 26.19
CA CYS A 95 -16.64 2.51 27.53
C CYS A 95 -16.88 1.10 28.13
N GLY A 96 -16.65 0.05 27.33
CA GLY A 96 -16.68 -1.34 27.80
C GLY A 96 -15.39 -1.80 28.46
N GLU A 97 -14.30 -1.03 28.31
CA GLU A 97 -13.05 -1.23 29.05
C GLU A 97 -13.17 -0.67 30.48
N GLU A 98 -12.80 -1.46 31.47
CA GLU A 98 -12.91 -1.11 32.89
C GLU A 98 -12.20 0.21 33.22
N GLU A 99 -11.03 0.45 32.61
CA GLU A 99 -10.23 1.67 32.80
C GLU A 99 -10.95 2.95 32.31
N ASN A 100 -11.86 2.82 31.33
CA ASN A 100 -12.57 3.95 30.73
C ASN A 100 -13.95 4.19 31.35
N TYR A 101 -14.45 3.29 32.19
CA TYR A 101 -15.83 3.31 32.69
C TYR A 101 -16.18 4.62 33.43
N GLU A 102 -15.37 5.01 34.42
CA GLU A 102 -15.65 6.24 35.18
C GLU A 102 -15.53 7.49 34.29
N THR A 103 -14.59 7.50 33.35
CA THR A 103 -14.46 8.59 32.37
C THR A 103 -15.73 8.70 31.52
N CYS A 104 -16.24 7.61 30.99
CA CYS A 104 -17.48 7.63 30.20
C CYS A 104 -18.68 8.12 31.01
N LYS A 105 -18.76 7.77 32.30
CA LYS A 105 -19.78 8.24 33.22
C LYS A 105 -19.69 9.77 33.46
N GLU A 106 -18.48 10.31 33.59
CA GLU A 106 -18.25 11.76 33.68
C GLU A 106 -18.73 12.51 32.42
N TYR A 107 -18.55 11.92 31.23
CA TYR A 107 -19.09 12.46 29.97
C TYR A 107 -20.61 12.26 29.83
N GLY A 108 -21.28 11.67 30.81
CA GLY A 108 -22.74 11.45 30.80
C GLY A 108 -23.17 10.46 29.71
N ILE A 109 -22.39 9.39 29.51
CA ILE A 109 -22.70 8.35 28.53
C ILE A 109 -23.56 7.27 29.18
N HIS A 110 -24.80 7.14 28.75
CA HIS A 110 -25.79 6.21 29.31
C HIS A 110 -26.19 5.10 28.34
N TYR A 111 -25.84 5.20 27.05
CA TYR A 111 -26.17 4.21 26.03
C TYR A 111 -25.10 4.20 24.91
N TYR A 112 -25.03 3.12 24.15
CA TYR A 112 -24.04 2.90 23.09
C TYR A 112 -24.72 2.55 21.74
N PRO A 113 -24.14 3.04 20.61
CA PRO A 113 -23.12 4.08 20.52
C PRO A 113 -23.72 5.48 20.78
N THR A 114 -22.97 6.33 21.48
CA THR A 114 -23.29 7.75 21.67
C THR A 114 -22.27 8.64 20.97
N PHE A 115 -22.73 9.70 20.28
CA PHE A 115 -21.86 10.63 19.57
C PHE A 115 -21.90 12.00 20.24
N ARG A 116 -20.70 12.56 20.48
CA ARG A 116 -20.54 13.88 21.07
C ARG A 116 -19.64 14.75 20.21
N TYR A 117 -20.00 16.02 20.10
CA TYR A 117 -19.19 17.04 19.44
C TYR A 117 -18.52 17.93 20.49
N PHE A 118 -17.24 18.28 20.24
CA PHE A 118 -16.46 19.15 21.11
C PHE A 118 -15.86 20.30 20.29
N LYS A 119 -16.04 21.54 20.80
CA LYS A 119 -15.51 22.75 20.15
C LYS A 119 -14.00 22.84 20.31
N ALA A 120 -13.35 23.45 19.33
CA ALA A 120 -11.93 23.80 19.45
C ALA A 120 -11.71 24.77 20.60
N PHE A 121 -10.49 24.81 21.15
CA PHE A 121 -10.06 25.71 22.24
C PHE A 121 -10.92 25.66 23.52
N THR A 122 -11.61 24.56 23.72
CA THR A 122 -12.37 24.36 24.97
C THR A 122 -11.39 24.29 26.15
N LYS A 123 -11.50 25.27 27.08
CA LYS A 123 -10.57 25.43 28.23
C LYS A 123 -11.00 24.65 29.47
N GLN A 124 -12.27 24.37 29.59
CA GLN A 124 -12.86 23.71 30.76
C GLN A 124 -13.50 22.39 30.33
N PHE A 125 -13.58 21.45 31.26
CA PHE A 125 -14.28 20.19 31.02
C PHE A 125 -15.73 20.43 30.59
N THR A 126 -16.15 19.72 29.57
CA THR A 126 -17.52 19.69 29.05
C THR A 126 -17.85 18.27 28.61
N THR A 127 -19.10 17.90 28.73
CA THR A 127 -19.64 16.62 28.24
C THR A 127 -19.82 16.61 26.73
N GLY A 128 -19.58 17.75 26.05
CA GLY A 128 -19.80 17.92 24.63
C GLY A 128 -21.26 18.10 24.23
N GLU A 129 -21.49 18.44 22.96
CA GLU A 129 -22.82 18.57 22.37
C GLU A 129 -23.31 17.24 21.81
N ASN A 130 -24.59 16.92 22.08
CA ASN A 130 -25.19 15.71 21.52
C ASN A 130 -25.33 15.80 20.00
N TYR A 131 -25.15 14.65 19.34
CA TYR A 131 -25.54 14.48 17.95
C TYR A 131 -27.04 14.72 17.77
N LYS A 132 -27.42 15.54 16.76
CA LYS A 132 -28.81 15.97 16.49
C LYS A 132 -29.28 15.52 15.10
N GLY A 133 -28.53 14.68 14.38
CA GLY A 133 -28.94 14.19 13.06
C GLY A 133 -30.21 13.35 13.11
N ALA A 134 -30.95 13.36 12.02
CA ALA A 134 -32.19 12.59 11.88
C ALA A 134 -31.95 11.08 11.93
N ASP A 135 -30.81 10.66 11.41
CA ASP A 135 -30.34 9.28 11.37
C ASP A 135 -28.83 9.20 11.62
N ARG A 136 -28.23 8.02 11.49
CA ARG A 136 -26.79 7.78 11.65
C ARG A 136 -26.13 7.38 10.33
N GLU A 137 -26.77 7.71 9.21
CA GLU A 137 -26.17 7.52 7.90
C GLU A 137 -24.90 8.38 7.78
N LEU A 138 -23.90 7.92 7.07
CA LEU A 138 -22.60 8.59 6.94
C LEU A 138 -22.77 10.01 6.41
N GLN A 139 -23.62 10.20 5.40
CA GLN A 139 -23.91 11.52 4.83
C GLN A 139 -24.49 12.48 5.86
N THR A 140 -25.45 12.03 6.66
CA THR A 140 -26.08 12.87 7.71
C THR A 140 -25.06 13.25 8.79
N VAL A 141 -24.22 12.30 9.23
CA VAL A 141 -23.16 12.59 10.21
C VAL A 141 -22.16 13.59 9.65
N ARG A 142 -21.75 13.44 8.38
CA ARG A 142 -20.83 14.34 7.71
C ARG A 142 -21.40 15.76 7.57
N GLN A 143 -22.66 15.89 7.21
CA GLN A 143 -23.35 17.18 7.15
C GLN A 143 -23.45 17.83 8.55
N MET A 144 -23.75 17.06 9.56
CA MET A 144 -23.75 17.56 10.96
C MET A 144 -22.37 18.02 11.42
N MET A 145 -21.28 17.39 10.96
CA MET A 145 -19.92 17.88 11.23
C MET A 145 -19.70 19.27 10.61
N ILE A 146 -20.19 19.50 9.38
CA ILE A 146 -20.11 20.80 8.72
C ILE A 146 -20.93 21.84 9.44
N ASP A 147 -22.18 21.53 9.78
CA ASP A 147 -23.08 22.45 10.52
C ASP A 147 -22.48 22.79 11.88
N PHE A 148 -21.88 21.81 12.56
CA PHE A 148 -21.17 22.05 13.81
C PHE A 148 -20.00 23.03 13.63
N LEU A 149 -19.19 22.90 12.56
CA LEU A 149 -18.10 23.82 12.25
C LEU A 149 -18.60 25.24 11.91
N GLN A 150 -19.74 25.36 11.20
CA GLN A 150 -20.32 26.66 10.85
C GLN A 150 -20.92 27.38 12.08
N ASN A 151 -21.47 26.64 13.05
CA ASN A 151 -22.10 27.19 14.26
C ASN A 151 -21.11 27.61 15.34
N HIS A 152 -19.81 27.60 15.06
CA HIS A 152 -18.80 28.10 15.99
C HIS A 152 -18.76 29.65 15.99
N SER A 153 -18.67 30.24 17.19
CA SER A 153 -18.28 31.64 17.31
C SER A 153 -16.88 31.85 16.72
N ARG A 154 -16.56 33.08 16.28
CA ARG A 154 -15.25 33.38 15.69
C ARG A 154 -14.06 32.96 16.57
N GLU A 155 -14.22 33.09 17.90
CA GLU A 155 -13.18 32.75 18.88
C GLU A 155 -12.94 31.26 19.07
N LEU A 156 -13.92 30.42 18.75
CA LEU A 156 -13.86 28.95 18.91
C LEU A 156 -13.74 28.22 17.56
N ARG A 157 -13.63 28.97 16.47
CA ARG A 157 -13.45 28.38 15.15
C ARG A 157 -12.03 27.82 15.03
N PRO A 158 -11.87 26.56 14.58
CA PRO A 158 -10.54 26.00 14.31
C PRO A 158 -9.76 26.87 13.31
N PRO A 159 -8.51 27.27 13.59
CA PRO A 159 -7.74 28.19 12.71
C PRO A 159 -7.54 27.64 11.31
N ALA A 160 -7.48 26.31 11.17
CA ALA A 160 -7.33 25.66 9.89
C ALA A 160 -8.65 25.57 9.11
N CYS A 161 -9.81 25.80 9.75
CA CYS A 161 -11.10 25.79 9.08
C CYS A 161 -11.35 27.13 8.36
N PRO A 162 -11.35 27.17 7.02
CA PRO A 162 -11.66 28.38 6.27
C PRO A 162 -13.13 28.78 6.45
N PRO A 163 -13.50 30.01 6.04
CA PRO A 163 -14.91 30.40 5.99
C PRO A 163 -15.71 29.47 5.10
N LEU A 164 -16.79 28.89 5.65
CA LEU A 164 -17.73 28.02 4.92
C LEU A 164 -18.94 28.80 4.39
N ASP A 165 -19.01 30.10 4.65
CA ASP A 165 -20.07 30.98 4.18
C ASP A 165 -19.94 31.25 2.66
N PRO A 166 -21.05 31.43 1.93
CA PRO A 166 -21.00 31.74 0.51
C PRO A 166 -20.43 33.14 0.26
N VAL A 167 -19.60 33.26 -0.78
CA VAL A 167 -19.09 34.56 -1.24
C VAL A 167 -20.12 35.25 -2.14
N SER A 168 -20.10 36.62 -2.10
CA SER A 168 -20.97 37.43 -2.95
C SER A 168 -20.47 37.51 -4.39
N PRO A 169 -21.33 37.85 -5.38
CA PRO A 169 -20.91 38.11 -6.76
C PRO A 169 -19.82 39.17 -6.90
N SER A 170 -19.89 40.26 -6.07
CA SER A 170 -18.86 41.29 -6.03
C SER A 170 -17.51 40.78 -5.52
N ASP A 171 -17.51 39.88 -4.54
CA ASP A 171 -16.29 39.24 -4.07
C ASP A 171 -15.66 38.37 -5.17
N ILE A 172 -16.48 37.63 -5.91
CA ILE A 172 -16.01 36.79 -7.03
C ILE A 172 -15.39 37.65 -8.14
N THR A 173 -16.06 38.75 -8.51
CA THR A 173 -15.53 39.67 -9.52
C THR A 173 -14.18 40.22 -9.09
N SER A 174 -14.02 40.58 -7.81
CA SER A 174 -12.74 41.06 -7.26
C SER A 174 -11.61 40.02 -7.29
N LEU A 175 -11.93 38.72 -7.42
CA LEU A 175 -10.92 37.66 -7.55
C LEU A 175 -10.30 37.61 -8.95
N PHE A 176 -11.01 38.04 -9.98
CA PHE A 176 -10.48 38.11 -11.36
C PHE A 176 -9.43 39.20 -11.52
N ASP A 177 -9.57 40.31 -10.78
CA ASP A 177 -8.65 41.44 -10.85
C ASP A 177 -7.39 41.27 -10.01
N LYS A 178 -7.37 40.29 -9.11
CA LYS A 178 -6.25 40.01 -8.21
C LYS A 178 -5.36 38.91 -8.77
N SER A 179 -4.19 39.25 -9.27
CA SER A 179 -3.16 38.27 -9.57
C SER A 179 -2.80 37.49 -8.27
N SER A 180 -3.13 36.24 -8.22
CA SER A 180 -2.86 35.34 -7.10
C SER A 180 -1.82 34.31 -7.51
N GLN A 181 -0.83 34.06 -6.65
CA GLN A 181 0.13 32.97 -6.89
C GLN A 181 -0.47 31.56 -6.66
N ARG A 182 -1.76 31.49 -6.37
CA ARG A 182 -2.48 30.25 -6.03
C ARG A 182 -3.72 30.11 -6.89
N TYR A 183 -4.10 28.87 -7.14
CA TYR A 183 -5.42 28.57 -7.72
C TYR A 183 -6.53 29.06 -6.79
N THR A 184 -7.59 29.61 -7.37
CA THR A 184 -8.82 29.90 -6.63
C THR A 184 -9.98 29.19 -7.33
N ALA A 185 -10.63 28.26 -6.62
CA ALA A 185 -11.82 27.56 -7.10
C ALA A 185 -13.08 28.11 -6.42
N VAL A 186 -14.12 28.35 -7.19
CA VAL A 186 -15.44 28.77 -6.67
C VAL A 186 -16.46 27.71 -7.04
N VAL A 187 -17.05 27.03 -6.05
CA VAL A 187 -18.09 26.04 -6.25
C VAL A 187 -19.44 26.75 -6.18
N PHE A 188 -20.16 26.78 -7.30
CA PHE A 188 -21.54 27.26 -7.36
C PHE A 188 -22.50 26.14 -7.01
N GLU A 189 -23.38 26.37 -6.05
CA GLU A 189 -24.30 25.35 -5.54
C GLU A 189 -25.64 25.96 -5.12
N SER A 190 -26.65 25.10 -4.92
CA SER A 190 -27.94 25.50 -4.32
C SER A 190 -27.78 25.70 -2.79
N ASN A 191 -28.70 26.43 -2.18
CA ASN A 191 -28.68 26.73 -0.75
C ASN A 191 -28.64 25.47 0.14
N ASN A 192 -29.32 24.41 -0.28
CA ASN A 192 -29.41 23.15 0.47
C ASN A 192 -28.27 22.17 0.16
N SER A 193 -27.37 22.51 -0.75
CA SER A 193 -26.22 21.68 -1.09
C SER A 193 -25.11 21.78 -0.06
N TYR A 194 -24.40 20.70 0.17
CA TYR A 194 -23.21 20.64 1.02
C TYR A 194 -21.92 20.52 0.20
N VAL A 195 -22.02 20.32 -1.12
CA VAL A 195 -20.88 20.02 -1.99
C VAL A 195 -19.77 21.07 -1.88
N GLY A 196 -20.11 22.36 -1.94
CA GLY A 196 -19.11 23.43 -1.84
C GLY A 196 -18.38 23.44 -0.50
N ARG A 197 -19.10 23.22 0.61
CA ARG A 197 -18.52 23.15 1.96
C ARG A 197 -17.63 21.93 2.13
N GLU A 198 -18.05 20.79 1.59
CA GLU A 198 -17.27 19.54 1.59
C GLU A 198 -15.97 19.69 0.80
N VAL A 199 -16.03 20.25 -0.43
CA VAL A 199 -14.84 20.49 -1.26
C VAL A 199 -13.89 21.49 -0.59
N ILE A 200 -14.41 22.54 0.07
CA ILE A 200 -13.58 23.47 0.86
C ILE A 200 -12.77 22.68 1.92
N LEU A 201 -13.45 21.81 2.68
CA LEU A 201 -12.82 21.02 3.74
C LEU A 201 -11.86 19.95 3.20
N ASP A 202 -12.15 19.35 2.04
CA ASP A 202 -11.27 18.39 1.39
C ASP A 202 -9.92 18.97 0.94
N LEU A 203 -9.86 20.29 0.78
CA LEU A 203 -8.68 21.02 0.31
C LEU A 203 -7.94 21.81 1.39
N ILE A 204 -8.39 21.81 2.65
CA ILE A 204 -7.78 22.62 3.72
C ILE A 204 -6.32 22.25 4.02
N GLN A 205 -5.96 20.99 3.81
CA GLN A 205 -4.59 20.49 4.00
C GLN A 205 -3.71 20.65 2.76
N TYR A 206 -4.23 21.28 1.68
CA TYR A 206 -3.48 21.46 0.44
C TYR A 206 -2.98 22.90 0.31
N GLU A 207 -1.77 23.08 -0.19
CA GLU A 207 -1.21 24.38 -0.52
C GLU A 207 -1.36 24.71 -2.00
N ASN A 208 -1.18 25.97 -2.33
CA ASN A 208 -1.33 26.56 -3.67
C ASN A 208 -2.76 26.52 -4.23
N ILE A 209 -3.76 26.24 -3.41
CA ILE A 209 -5.17 26.31 -3.78
C ILE A 209 -6.01 26.90 -2.65
N VAL A 210 -7.02 27.67 -3.03
CA VAL A 210 -8.09 28.16 -2.14
C VAL A 210 -9.42 27.80 -2.78
N VAL A 211 -10.32 27.20 -2.01
CA VAL A 211 -11.68 26.90 -2.47
C VAL A 211 -12.67 27.79 -1.74
N LYS A 212 -13.60 28.33 -2.49
CA LYS A 212 -14.74 29.13 -2.01
C LYS A 212 -16.03 28.53 -2.56
N ARG A 213 -17.16 28.91 -1.98
CA ARG A 213 -18.47 28.54 -2.50
C ARG A 213 -19.34 29.77 -2.76
N ALA A 214 -20.26 29.67 -3.70
CA ALA A 214 -21.25 30.69 -4.01
C ALA A 214 -22.62 30.08 -4.26
N LEU A 215 -23.67 30.83 -3.99
CA LEU A 215 -25.04 30.38 -4.23
C LEU A 215 -25.54 30.77 -5.63
N ASN A 216 -26.46 30.00 -6.18
CA ASN A 216 -27.00 30.16 -7.53
C ASN A 216 -28.15 31.16 -7.63
N PHE A 217 -28.18 32.19 -6.79
CA PHE A 217 -29.28 33.16 -6.78
C PHE A 217 -29.20 34.21 -7.89
N ASP A 218 -27.98 34.67 -8.25
CA ASP A 218 -27.76 35.69 -9.27
C ASP A 218 -27.64 35.06 -10.65
N LYS A 219 -28.77 34.82 -11.32
CA LYS A 219 -28.80 34.20 -12.64
C LYS A 219 -28.07 35.00 -13.72
N PRO A 220 -28.21 36.34 -13.84
CA PRO A 220 -27.45 37.12 -14.81
C PRO A 220 -25.91 37.01 -14.62
N PHE A 221 -25.46 36.94 -13.41
CA PHE A 221 -24.04 36.73 -13.10
C PHE A 221 -23.56 35.34 -13.50
N LEU A 222 -24.35 34.29 -13.21
CA LEU A 222 -24.05 32.92 -13.60
C LEU A 222 -23.97 32.73 -15.09
N GLU A 223 -24.90 33.34 -15.84
CA GLU A 223 -24.92 33.32 -17.31
C GLU A 223 -23.65 33.96 -17.90
N LYS A 224 -23.20 35.09 -17.35
CA LYS A 224 -21.90 35.72 -17.76
C LYS A 224 -20.72 34.80 -17.54
N LEU A 225 -20.74 33.95 -16.53
CA LEU A 225 -19.68 32.97 -16.26
C LEU A 225 -19.89 31.64 -17.01
N GLY A 226 -20.98 31.48 -17.77
CA GLY A 226 -21.30 30.25 -18.47
C GLY A 226 -21.80 29.12 -17.57
N VAL A 227 -22.23 29.42 -16.33
CA VAL A 227 -22.75 28.44 -15.36
C VAL A 227 -24.22 28.17 -15.68
N THR A 228 -24.51 27.06 -16.33
CA THR A 228 -25.87 26.64 -16.74
C THR A 228 -26.54 25.72 -15.74
N SER A 229 -25.76 25.03 -14.88
CA SER A 229 -26.28 24.07 -13.91
C SER A 229 -25.41 24.09 -12.65
N VAL A 230 -25.96 23.64 -11.53
CA VAL A 230 -25.25 23.52 -10.26
C VAL A 230 -25.47 22.11 -9.68
N PRO A 231 -24.45 21.54 -8.96
CA PRO A 231 -23.19 22.19 -8.61
C PRO A 231 -22.21 22.26 -9.79
N SER A 232 -21.49 23.38 -9.89
CA SER A 232 -20.44 23.64 -10.89
C SER A 232 -19.25 24.28 -10.23
N CYS A 233 -18.05 24.13 -10.78
CA CYS A 233 -16.85 24.75 -10.22
C CYS A 233 -16.17 25.64 -11.28
N TYR A 234 -15.88 26.86 -10.90
CA TYR A 234 -15.14 27.85 -11.68
C TYR A 234 -13.75 28.01 -11.14
N LEU A 235 -12.74 27.83 -11.99
CA LEU A 235 -11.35 27.83 -11.59
C LEU A 235 -10.63 29.08 -12.13
N ILE A 236 -9.90 29.76 -11.26
CA ILE A 236 -9.02 30.88 -11.58
C ILE A 236 -7.59 30.40 -11.38
N HIS A 237 -6.79 30.42 -12.43
CA HIS A 237 -5.40 29.99 -12.43
C HIS A 237 -4.45 31.09 -11.93
N PRO A 238 -3.23 30.74 -11.44
CA PRO A 238 -2.23 31.72 -11.02
C PRO A 238 -1.82 32.69 -12.13
N ASN A 239 -1.92 32.29 -13.39
CA ASN A 239 -1.60 33.12 -14.57
C ASN A 239 -2.74 34.09 -14.97
N GLY A 240 -3.85 34.13 -14.22
CA GLY A 240 -5.02 34.96 -14.49
C GLY A 240 -6.02 34.36 -15.47
N SER A 241 -5.71 33.24 -16.12
CA SER A 241 -6.74 32.53 -16.93
C SER A 241 -7.80 31.94 -16.01
N HIS A 242 -9.05 31.93 -16.44
CA HIS A 242 -10.15 31.43 -15.63
C HIS A 242 -11.26 30.82 -16.49
N GLY A 243 -12.03 29.90 -15.93
CA GLY A 243 -13.15 29.26 -16.61
C GLY A 243 -13.80 28.14 -15.80
N LEU A 244 -14.90 27.62 -16.31
CA LEU A 244 -15.55 26.43 -15.76
C LEU A 244 -14.64 25.21 -15.95
N ILE A 245 -14.53 24.40 -14.90
CA ILE A 245 -13.87 23.09 -15.04
C ILE A 245 -14.85 22.13 -15.71
N ASN A 246 -14.33 21.39 -16.68
CA ASN A 246 -15.10 20.35 -17.33
C ASN A 246 -14.93 19.04 -16.59
N ILE A 247 -15.97 18.63 -15.86
CA ILE A 247 -16.02 17.36 -15.15
C ILE A 247 -17.26 16.58 -15.58
N LEU A 248 -17.10 15.26 -15.65
CA LEU A 248 -18.16 14.38 -16.20
C LEU A 248 -19.35 14.19 -15.25
N LYS A 249 -19.13 14.30 -13.95
CA LYS A 249 -20.18 14.21 -12.92
C LYS A 249 -20.00 15.32 -11.88
N PRO A 250 -21.03 16.12 -11.59
CA PRO A 250 -20.95 17.23 -10.64
C PRO A 250 -21.03 16.76 -9.18
N LEU A 251 -20.13 15.85 -8.79
CA LEU A 251 -20.05 15.25 -7.46
C LEU A 251 -18.84 15.77 -6.67
N ARG A 252 -18.94 15.78 -5.33
CA ARG A 252 -17.84 16.15 -4.42
C ARG A 252 -16.51 15.49 -4.80
N SER A 253 -16.52 14.17 -5.00
CA SER A 253 -15.32 13.39 -5.31
C SER A 253 -14.64 13.84 -6.61
N PHE A 254 -15.42 14.23 -7.63
CA PHE A 254 -14.90 14.72 -8.90
C PHE A 254 -14.28 16.11 -8.76
N PHE A 255 -14.93 17.03 -8.05
CA PHE A 255 -14.36 18.34 -7.79
C PHE A 255 -13.09 18.24 -6.97
N SER A 256 -13.11 17.50 -5.86
CA SER A 256 -11.96 17.34 -4.97
C SER A 256 -10.78 16.67 -5.68
N SER A 257 -11.02 15.60 -6.45
CA SER A 257 -9.98 14.91 -7.20
C SER A 257 -9.35 15.80 -8.27
N TYR A 258 -10.17 16.52 -9.05
CA TYR A 258 -9.68 17.44 -10.07
C TYR A 258 -8.81 18.54 -9.45
N LEU A 259 -9.28 19.18 -8.39
CA LEU A 259 -8.56 20.28 -7.74
C LEU A 259 -7.25 19.82 -7.07
N LYS A 260 -7.22 18.61 -6.50
CA LYS A 260 -6.01 17.99 -5.94
C LYS A 260 -4.98 17.61 -7.01
N SER A 261 -5.43 17.37 -8.25
CA SER A 261 -4.54 16.99 -9.36
C SER A 261 -3.89 18.18 -10.09
N LEU A 262 -4.28 19.41 -9.78
CA LEU A 262 -3.75 20.60 -10.43
C LEU A 262 -2.23 20.73 -10.21
N PRO A 263 -1.46 21.20 -11.22
CA PRO A 263 -0.03 21.39 -11.12
C PRO A 263 0.37 22.26 -9.93
N GLY A 264 1.25 21.76 -9.07
CA GLY A 264 1.74 22.49 -7.90
C GLY A 264 0.80 22.51 -6.69
N VAL A 265 -0.42 21.95 -6.78
CA VAL A 265 -1.27 21.68 -5.63
C VAL A 265 -0.74 20.42 -4.94
N ARG A 266 -0.39 20.55 -3.67
CA ARG A 266 0.19 19.46 -2.88
C ARG A 266 -0.25 19.54 -1.43
N LYS A 267 -0.28 18.41 -0.75
CA LYS A 267 -0.62 18.35 0.67
C LYS A 267 0.47 19.04 1.49
N LYS A 268 0.07 19.86 2.47
CA LYS A 268 0.99 20.52 3.40
C LYS A 268 1.73 19.46 4.20
N LEU A 269 3.07 19.53 4.21
CA LEU A 269 3.87 18.69 5.11
C LEU A 269 3.68 19.23 6.54
N LEU A 270 3.03 18.47 7.39
CA LEU A 270 3.09 18.68 8.83
C LEU A 270 4.50 18.29 9.27
N LEU A 271 5.40 19.28 9.40
CA LEU A 271 6.73 19.06 9.96
C LEU A 271 6.59 18.60 11.42
N PRO A 272 7.08 17.43 11.80
CA PRO A 272 7.39 17.15 13.19
C PRO A 272 8.52 18.07 13.64
N LEU A 273 8.48 18.58 14.87
CA LEU A 273 9.54 19.38 15.48
C LEU A 273 10.91 18.78 15.16
N GLN A 274 11.77 19.61 14.60
CA GLN A 274 13.13 19.28 14.18
C GLN A 274 13.95 18.77 15.37
N LEU A 275 14.40 17.51 15.29
CA LEU A 275 15.65 17.09 15.91
C LEU A 275 16.77 17.41 14.91
N PRO A 276 17.91 17.95 15.34
CA PRO A 276 18.98 18.33 14.41
C PRO A 276 19.60 17.08 13.79
N VAL A 277 19.38 16.90 12.49
CA VAL A 277 20.09 15.90 11.70
C VAL A 277 21.43 16.51 11.28
N GLN A 278 22.51 15.91 11.76
CA GLN A 278 23.85 16.19 11.28
C GLN A 278 23.92 15.90 9.78
N GLU A 279 24.19 16.94 9.00
CA GLU A 279 24.56 16.82 7.59
C GLU A 279 25.92 16.14 7.46
N ASN A 280 25.91 14.87 7.07
CA ASN A 280 27.08 14.28 6.44
C ASN A 280 27.06 14.62 4.94
N LYS A 281 27.84 15.63 4.57
CA LYS A 281 28.26 15.89 3.19
C LYS A 281 29.12 14.72 2.73
N GLU A 282 28.74 14.17 1.61
CA GLU A 282 29.51 13.60 0.50
C GLU A 282 28.81 12.38 -0.11
N LYS A 283 28.06 12.64 -1.18
CA LYS A 283 27.94 11.76 -2.35
C LYS A 283 27.41 12.56 -3.52
N SER A 284 28.17 12.54 -4.59
CA SER A 284 27.91 13.18 -5.88
C SER A 284 26.43 13.06 -6.30
N THR A 285 25.76 14.19 -6.40
CA THR A 285 24.43 14.32 -6.98
C THR A 285 24.52 14.16 -8.48
N GLU A 286 24.37 12.95 -9.01
CA GLU A 286 23.82 12.80 -10.36
C GLU A 286 22.46 13.49 -10.39
N ILE A 287 22.33 14.56 -11.16
CA ILE A 287 21.06 15.25 -11.39
C ILE A 287 20.15 14.25 -12.08
N LYS A 288 19.26 13.61 -11.31
CA LYS A 288 18.28 12.65 -11.82
C LYS A 288 17.27 13.42 -12.67
N VAL A 289 17.42 13.35 -13.99
CA VAL A 289 16.50 13.99 -14.93
C VAL A 289 15.10 13.38 -14.73
N TRP A 290 14.13 14.23 -14.40
CA TRP A 290 12.73 13.83 -14.25
C TRP A 290 12.18 13.34 -15.58
N LYS A 291 11.56 12.16 -15.59
CA LYS A 291 10.93 11.59 -16.80
C LYS A 291 9.46 11.96 -16.82
N GLU A 292 9.05 12.62 -17.89
CA GLU A 292 7.62 12.88 -18.13
C GLU A 292 6.88 11.56 -18.44
N PHE A 293 5.72 11.38 -17.82
CA PHE A 293 4.92 10.17 -18.00
C PHE A 293 3.41 10.46 -17.93
N ASP A 294 2.66 9.65 -18.66
CA ASP A 294 1.20 9.62 -18.64
C ASP A 294 0.72 8.67 -17.55
N LYS A 295 -0.09 9.16 -16.60
CA LYS A 295 -0.65 8.39 -15.48
C LYS A 295 -1.64 7.31 -15.91
N SER A 296 -2.25 7.46 -17.10
CA SER A 296 -3.17 6.48 -17.68
C SER A 296 -2.46 5.28 -18.31
N LYS A 297 -1.13 5.35 -18.49
CA LYS A 297 -0.33 4.33 -19.16
C LYS A 297 0.53 3.52 -18.19
N LEU A 298 0.80 2.29 -18.59
CA LEU A 298 1.78 1.43 -17.96
C LEU A 298 3.10 1.51 -18.74
N TYR A 299 4.23 1.53 -18.04
CA TYR A 299 5.55 1.60 -18.66
C TYR A 299 6.31 0.29 -18.50
N MET A 300 6.76 -0.28 -19.61
CA MET A 300 7.58 -1.50 -19.59
C MET A 300 8.86 -1.30 -18.80
N ALA A 301 9.45 -0.10 -18.84
CA ALA A 301 10.62 0.24 -18.04
C ALA A 301 10.40 0.03 -16.53
N ASP A 302 9.20 0.33 -15.99
CA ASP A 302 8.86 0.07 -14.59
C ASP A 302 8.80 -1.45 -14.31
N LEU A 303 8.15 -2.23 -15.19
CA LEU A 303 7.98 -3.67 -15.02
C LEU A 303 9.31 -4.42 -15.11
N GLU A 304 10.15 -4.07 -16.08
CA GLU A 304 11.49 -4.67 -16.24
C GLU A 304 12.43 -4.26 -15.10
N SER A 305 12.36 -3.00 -14.64
CA SER A 305 13.10 -2.55 -13.45
C SER A 305 12.64 -3.28 -12.18
N GLY A 306 11.35 -3.60 -12.08
CA GLY A 306 10.81 -4.43 -11.00
C GLY A 306 11.37 -5.85 -11.04
N LEU A 307 11.37 -6.49 -12.20
CA LEU A 307 11.99 -7.82 -12.38
C LEU A 307 13.50 -7.77 -12.10
N HIS A 308 14.19 -6.73 -12.56
CA HIS A 308 15.61 -6.52 -12.25
C HIS A 308 15.84 -6.49 -10.75
N TYR A 309 15.10 -5.65 -10.02
CA TYR A 309 15.25 -5.50 -8.59
C TYR A 309 14.93 -6.81 -7.86
N LEU A 310 13.82 -7.45 -8.22
CA LEU A 310 13.38 -8.72 -7.66
C LEU A 310 14.46 -9.81 -7.81
N LEU A 311 14.98 -9.99 -9.03
CA LEU A 311 15.93 -11.07 -9.33
C LEU A 311 17.36 -10.80 -8.85
N ARG A 312 17.79 -9.53 -8.77
CA ARG A 312 19.18 -9.16 -8.43
C ARG A 312 19.38 -8.52 -7.07
N VAL A 313 18.30 -8.03 -6.43
CA VAL A 313 18.40 -7.34 -5.12
C VAL A 313 17.63 -8.09 -4.03
N GLU A 314 16.34 -8.33 -4.21
CA GLU A 314 15.53 -9.06 -3.21
C GLU A 314 16.03 -10.48 -2.99
N LEU A 315 16.22 -11.25 -4.06
CA LEU A 315 16.73 -12.63 -3.96
C LEU A 315 18.17 -12.70 -3.44
N ALA A 316 18.97 -11.65 -3.59
CA ALA A 316 20.35 -11.61 -3.09
C ALA A 316 20.45 -11.72 -1.57
N ALA A 317 19.35 -11.46 -0.85
CA ALA A 317 19.28 -11.68 0.60
C ALA A 317 19.35 -13.16 0.99
N HIS A 318 19.13 -14.09 0.03
CA HIS A 318 19.13 -15.53 0.20
C HIS A 318 20.39 -16.13 -0.44
N LYS A 319 21.21 -16.83 0.34
CA LYS A 319 22.41 -17.52 -0.19
C LYS A 319 22.04 -18.69 -1.11
N ALA A 320 20.95 -19.35 -0.81
CA ALA A 320 20.37 -20.41 -1.60
C ALA A 320 18.87 -20.48 -1.31
N LEU A 321 18.10 -20.97 -2.29
CA LEU A 321 16.67 -21.23 -2.14
C LEU A 321 16.44 -22.72 -1.92
N GLU A 322 15.63 -23.08 -0.90
CA GLU A 322 15.27 -24.47 -0.58
C GLU A 322 13.83 -24.56 -0.06
N GLY A 323 13.24 -25.75 -0.08
CA GLY A 323 11.92 -26.01 0.48
C GLY A 323 10.83 -25.08 -0.06
N ALA A 324 10.11 -24.39 0.83
CA ALA A 324 9.01 -23.49 0.50
C ALA A 324 9.44 -22.26 -0.30
N GLU A 325 10.63 -21.71 -0.02
CA GLU A 325 11.20 -20.58 -0.77
C GLU A 325 11.45 -20.96 -2.23
N LEU A 326 12.13 -22.10 -2.45
CA LEU A 326 12.39 -22.60 -3.79
C LEU A 326 11.10 -22.89 -4.55
N LYS A 327 10.12 -23.53 -3.90
CA LYS A 327 8.81 -23.77 -4.51
C LYS A 327 8.14 -22.45 -4.90
N THR A 328 8.12 -21.48 -4.00
CA THR A 328 7.53 -20.16 -4.25
C THR A 328 8.21 -19.46 -5.43
N PHE A 329 9.52 -19.52 -5.50
CA PHE A 329 10.29 -18.94 -6.61
C PHE A 329 10.00 -19.65 -7.94
N LYS A 330 9.99 -21.00 -7.98
CA LYS A 330 9.60 -21.79 -9.16
C LYS A 330 8.20 -21.40 -9.65
N ASP A 331 7.21 -21.33 -8.75
CA ASP A 331 5.84 -20.97 -9.08
C ASP A 331 5.76 -19.51 -9.60
N PHE A 332 6.50 -18.59 -8.98
CA PHE A 332 6.56 -17.18 -9.42
C PHE A 332 7.17 -17.04 -10.83
N VAL A 333 8.27 -17.73 -11.09
CA VAL A 333 8.91 -17.70 -12.41
C VAL A 333 7.97 -18.33 -13.45
N THR A 334 7.27 -19.41 -13.11
CA THR A 334 6.30 -20.05 -14.00
C THR A 334 5.17 -19.12 -14.40
N ILE A 335 4.51 -18.44 -13.46
CA ILE A 335 3.45 -17.47 -13.81
C ILE A 335 4.02 -16.28 -14.59
N SER A 336 5.23 -15.83 -14.26
CA SER A 336 5.87 -14.72 -14.96
C SER A 336 6.20 -15.11 -16.40
N ALA A 337 6.77 -16.28 -16.66
CA ALA A 337 7.08 -16.78 -18.01
C ALA A 337 5.81 -16.90 -18.88
N LYS A 338 4.68 -17.32 -18.30
CA LYS A 338 3.44 -17.54 -19.05
C LYS A 338 2.54 -16.30 -19.18
N LEU A 339 2.60 -15.38 -18.23
CA LEU A 339 1.66 -14.26 -18.14
C LEU A 339 2.30 -12.89 -18.39
N PHE A 340 3.62 -12.74 -18.26
CA PHE A 340 4.26 -11.44 -18.45
C PHE A 340 4.12 -10.94 -19.89
N PRO A 341 3.53 -9.76 -20.13
CA PRO A 341 3.31 -9.21 -21.47
C PRO A 341 4.52 -8.36 -21.92
N GLY A 342 5.74 -8.85 -21.72
CA GLY A 342 6.97 -8.12 -21.94
C GLY A 342 7.56 -8.26 -23.34
N ARG A 343 8.73 -7.62 -23.51
CA ARG A 343 9.53 -7.77 -24.74
C ARG A 343 10.02 -9.22 -24.88
N GLN A 344 10.11 -9.69 -26.12
CA GLN A 344 10.54 -11.07 -26.42
C GLN A 344 11.83 -11.49 -25.69
N PRO A 345 12.90 -10.68 -25.62
CA PRO A 345 14.12 -11.09 -24.92
C PRO A 345 13.94 -11.29 -23.40
N VAL A 346 13.02 -10.52 -22.78
CA VAL A 346 12.70 -10.68 -21.35
C VAL A 346 11.82 -11.89 -21.12
N VAL A 347 10.82 -12.11 -21.99
CA VAL A 347 9.96 -13.30 -21.93
C VAL A 347 10.80 -14.56 -22.12
N LYS A 348 11.69 -14.58 -23.11
CA LYS A 348 12.62 -15.70 -23.36
C LYS A 348 13.55 -15.96 -22.16
N LEU A 349 13.99 -14.91 -21.47
CA LEU A 349 14.75 -15.08 -20.22
C LEU A 349 13.91 -15.78 -19.15
N LEU A 350 12.66 -15.36 -18.96
CA LEU A 350 11.77 -15.96 -17.97
C LEU A 350 11.42 -17.41 -18.31
N GLU A 351 11.19 -17.70 -19.58
CA GLU A 351 10.97 -19.06 -20.09
C GLU A 351 12.20 -19.95 -19.87
N THR A 352 13.39 -19.47 -20.25
CA THR A 352 14.65 -20.18 -20.02
C THR A 352 14.89 -20.44 -18.53
N LEU A 353 14.62 -19.45 -17.68
CA LEU A 353 14.74 -19.61 -16.23
C LEU A 353 13.72 -20.62 -15.69
N GLN A 354 12.49 -20.61 -16.19
CA GLN A 354 11.45 -21.58 -15.84
C GLN A 354 11.87 -23.00 -16.22
N GLU A 355 12.27 -23.20 -17.47
CA GLU A 355 12.72 -24.51 -18.00
C GLU A 355 13.90 -25.05 -17.21
N TRP A 356 14.88 -24.19 -16.92
CA TRP A 356 16.03 -24.56 -16.10
C TRP A 356 15.63 -24.97 -14.69
N LEU A 357 14.74 -24.21 -14.02
CA LEU A 357 14.26 -24.51 -12.67
C LEU A 357 13.41 -25.80 -12.60
N VAL A 358 12.66 -26.12 -13.65
CA VAL A 358 11.82 -27.31 -13.72
C VAL A 358 12.64 -28.54 -14.05
N SER A 359 13.64 -28.41 -14.94
CA SER A 359 14.48 -29.54 -15.36
C SER A 359 15.44 -30.06 -14.27
N LEU A 360 15.70 -29.24 -13.24
CA LEU A 360 16.59 -29.60 -12.15
C LEU A 360 15.81 -30.19 -10.96
N PRO A 361 15.96 -31.48 -10.65
CA PRO A 361 15.37 -32.12 -9.47
C PRO A 361 16.16 -31.79 -8.19
N LEU A 362 16.55 -30.53 -8.03
CA LEU A 362 17.32 -30.08 -6.86
C LEU A 362 16.40 -29.54 -5.78
N ASP A 363 16.65 -29.98 -4.55
CA ASP A 363 15.95 -29.47 -3.36
C ASP A 363 16.49 -28.14 -2.87
N LYS A 364 17.70 -27.77 -3.35
CA LYS A 364 18.39 -26.53 -3.01
C LYS A 364 19.13 -25.96 -4.21
N ILE A 365 18.92 -24.68 -4.50
CA ILE A 365 19.59 -23.97 -5.60
C ILE A 365 20.32 -22.75 -5.02
N PRO A 366 21.66 -22.65 -5.23
CA PRO A 366 22.42 -21.46 -4.86
C PRO A 366 21.91 -20.22 -5.62
N TYR A 367 21.83 -19.07 -4.94
CA TYR A 367 21.43 -17.83 -5.60
C TYR A 367 22.36 -17.45 -6.76
N ASP A 368 23.67 -17.67 -6.62
CA ASP A 368 24.65 -17.36 -7.68
C ASP A 368 24.34 -18.09 -8.99
N ALA A 369 23.82 -19.32 -8.93
CA ALA A 369 23.42 -20.06 -10.14
C ALA A 369 22.21 -19.39 -10.84
N ILE A 370 21.24 -18.88 -10.07
CA ILE A 370 20.13 -18.10 -10.62
C ILE A 370 20.67 -16.81 -11.23
N LEU A 371 21.53 -16.09 -10.51
CA LEU A 371 22.11 -14.83 -10.94
C LEU A 371 22.95 -14.97 -12.21
N ASP A 372 23.67 -16.07 -12.36
CA ASP A 372 24.48 -16.36 -13.54
C ASP A 372 23.62 -16.52 -14.81
N LEU A 373 22.45 -17.16 -14.68
CA LEU A 373 21.48 -17.24 -15.77
C LEU A 373 20.85 -15.87 -16.05
N VAL A 374 20.38 -15.15 -15.01
CA VAL A 374 19.77 -13.82 -15.15
C VAL A 374 20.73 -12.80 -15.78
N ASN A 375 22.02 -12.91 -15.50
CA ASN A 375 23.08 -12.06 -16.07
C ASN A 375 23.61 -12.57 -17.42
N ASN A 376 23.01 -13.64 -17.92
CA ASN A 376 23.39 -14.26 -19.19
C ASN A 376 24.89 -14.60 -19.31
N LYS A 377 25.51 -15.07 -18.24
CA LYS A 377 26.92 -15.50 -18.26
C LYS A 377 27.16 -16.66 -19.25
N MET A 378 26.12 -17.43 -19.53
CA MET A 378 26.18 -18.53 -20.49
C MET A 378 26.04 -18.08 -21.94
N ARG A 379 25.87 -16.77 -22.20
CA ARG A 379 25.72 -16.18 -23.53
C ARG A 379 24.60 -16.79 -24.37
N ILE A 380 23.45 -17.06 -23.75
CA ILE A 380 22.27 -17.56 -24.44
C ILE A 380 21.74 -16.47 -25.37
N SER A 381 21.58 -16.80 -26.65
CA SER A 381 21.13 -15.84 -27.65
C SER A 381 19.68 -15.39 -27.39
N GLY A 382 19.43 -14.11 -27.54
CA GLY A 382 18.09 -13.52 -27.52
C GLY A 382 17.47 -13.37 -26.14
N ILE A 383 18.19 -13.59 -25.03
CA ILE A 383 17.74 -13.25 -23.68
C ILE A 383 18.34 -11.92 -23.24
N PHE A 384 17.53 -11.11 -22.55
CA PHE A 384 17.95 -9.83 -22.02
C PHE A 384 17.06 -9.41 -20.85
N LEU A 385 17.65 -8.80 -19.83
CA LEU A 385 16.96 -8.04 -18.80
C LEU A 385 17.77 -6.77 -18.53
N THR A 386 17.06 -5.63 -18.44
CA THR A 386 17.69 -4.33 -18.16
C THR A 386 18.80 -4.42 -17.11
N LYS A 387 19.94 -3.77 -17.36
CA LYS A 387 21.09 -3.72 -16.43
C LYS A 387 20.96 -2.61 -15.42
N LYS A 388 20.17 -1.58 -15.73
CA LYS A 388 19.94 -0.41 -14.86
C LYS A 388 18.46 -0.26 -14.54
N VAL A 389 18.17 0.03 -13.27
CA VAL A 389 16.83 0.34 -12.83
C VAL A 389 16.40 1.71 -13.36
N GLN A 390 15.26 1.76 -14.05
CA GLN A 390 14.69 2.98 -14.62
C GLN A 390 13.22 3.10 -14.26
N TRP A 391 12.95 3.85 -13.19
CA TRP A 391 11.58 4.17 -12.82
C TRP A 391 11.05 5.29 -13.71
N VAL A 392 9.82 5.15 -14.22
CA VAL A 392 9.07 6.13 -15.03
C VAL A 392 7.78 6.49 -14.30
N GLY A 393 6.73 5.70 -14.45
CA GLY A 393 5.50 5.89 -13.68
C GLY A 393 5.65 5.54 -12.19
N CYS A 394 6.69 4.80 -11.82
CA CYS A 394 7.07 4.48 -10.44
C CYS A 394 8.20 5.37 -9.89
N GLN A 395 8.62 6.41 -10.61
CA GLN A 395 9.63 7.32 -10.07
C GLN A 395 9.09 8.05 -8.82
N GLY A 396 9.93 8.15 -7.81
CA GLY A 396 9.65 8.90 -6.60
C GLY A 396 10.23 10.32 -6.67
N SER A 397 9.66 11.25 -5.89
CA SER A 397 10.22 12.59 -5.71
C SER A 397 11.61 12.57 -5.05
N ARG A 398 11.90 11.48 -4.31
CA ARG A 398 13.19 11.13 -3.72
C ARG A 398 13.55 9.69 -4.04
N PRO A 399 14.84 9.30 -4.03
CA PRO A 399 15.29 7.94 -4.41
C PRO A 399 14.66 6.81 -3.59
N GLU A 400 14.38 7.05 -2.32
CA GLU A 400 13.83 6.09 -1.38
C GLU A 400 12.32 5.92 -1.47
N LEU A 401 11.62 6.79 -2.22
CA LEU A 401 10.17 6.76 -2.34
C LEU A 401 9.71 6.03 -3.60
N ARG A 402 8.59 5.32 -3.52
CA ARG A 402 7.88 4.58 -4.58
C ARG A 402 8.68 3.43 -5.18
N GLY A 403 9.48 3.68 -6.22
CA GLY A 403 10.41 2.72 -6.85
C GLY A 403 9.90 1.29 -6.97
N TYR A 404 10.63 0.36 -6.35
CA TYR A 404 10.37 -1.07 -6.43
C TYR A 404 8.99 -1.47 -5.89
N THR A 405 8.56 -0.92 -4.76
CA THR A 405 7.25 -1.24 -4.18
C THR A 405 6.10 -0.91 -5.14
N CYS A 406 6.17 0.26 -5.80
CA CYS A 406 5.21 0.65 -6.84
C CYS A 406 5.25 -0.33 -8.02
N SER A 407 6.44 -0.71 -8.48
CA SER A 407 6.60 -1.65 -9.59
C SER A 407 6.10 -3.06 -9.24
N LEU A 408 6.32 -3.52 -8.03
CA LEU A 408 5.85 -4.84 -7.57
C LEU A 408 4.32 -4.92 -7.59
N TRP A 409 3.62 -3.88 -7.14
CA TRP A 409 2.16 -3.79 -7.26
C TRP A 409 1.73 -3.84 -8.74
N LYS A 410 2.36 -3.03 -9.61
CA LYS A 410 2.06 -3.04 -11.05
C LYS A 410 2.29 -4.40 -11.69
N LEU A 411 3.39 -5.08 -11.33
CA LEU A 411 3.70 -6.42 -11.82
C LEU A 411 2.60 -7.42 -11.46
N PHE A 412 2.20 -7.49 -10.20
CA PHE A 412 1.17 -8.44 -9.77
C PHE A 412 -0.21 -8.10 -10.32
N HIS A 413 -0.58 -6.83 -10.43
CA HIS A 413 -1.80 -6.44 -11.14
C HIS A 413 -1.75 -6.88 -12.61
N THR A 414 -0.61 -6.68 -13.28
CA THR A 414 -0.43 -7.11 -14.67
C THR A 414 -0.60 -8.63 -14.80
N LEU A 415 0.08 -9.42 -13.96
CA LEU A 415 -0.02 -10.88 -14.01
C LEU A 415 -1.45 -11.38 -13.71
N THR A 416 -2.14 -10.77 -12.73
CA THR A 416 -3.51 -11.14 -12.38
C THR A 416 -4.48 -10.83 -13.51
N VAL A 417 -4.35 -9.66 -14.16
CA VAL A 417 -5.16 -9.29 -15.32
C VAL A 417 -4.85 -10.17 -16.53
N GLN A 418 -3.58 -10.47 -16.79
CA GLN A 418 -3.20 -11.35 -17.89
C GLN A 418 -3.71 -12.79 -17.69
N ALA A 419 -3.79 -13.28 -16.45
CA ALA A 419 -4.45 -14.56 -16.17
C ALA A 419 -5.95 -14.50 -16.50
N ALA A 420 -6.63 -13.40 -16.19
CA ALA A 420 -8.05 -13.22 -16.51
C ALA A 420 -8.31 -13.06 -18.02
N LEU A 421 -7.40 -12.42 -18.77
CA LEU A 421 -7.50 -12.24 -20.23
C LEU A 421 -7.11 -13.52 -20.98
N ARG A 422 -6.22 -14.35 -20.43
CA ARG A 422 -5.68 -15.58 -21.03
C ARG A 422 -5.86 -16.78 -20.08
N PRO A 423 -7.09 -17.25 -19.79
CA PRO A 423 -7.35 -18.28 -18.78
C PRO A 423 -6.62 -19.59 -19.03
N LYS A 424 -6.30 -19.87 -20.31
CA LYS A 424 -5.58 -21.11 -20.73
C LYS A 424 -4.05 -20.97 -20.69
N ALA A 425 -3.50 -19.82 -20.31
CA ALA A 425 -2.04 -19.60 -20.35
C ALA A 425 -1.25 -20.50 -19.38
N LEU A 426 -1.88 -20.96 -18.31
CA LEU A 426 -1.25 -21.82 -17.30
C LEU A 426 -1.52 -23.33 -17.51
N ILE A 427 -2.15 -23.74 -18.61
CA ILE A 427 -2.38 -25.16 -18.90
C ILE A 427 -1.03 -25.91 -18.97
N ASN A 428 -0.99 -27.11 -18.42
CA ASN A 428 0.19 -27.98 -18.30
C ASN A 428 1.33 -27.43 -17.43
N THR A 429 1.05 -26.49 -16.54
CA THR A 429 2.04 -25.98 -15.57
C THR A 429 1.86 -26.55 -14.17
N GLY A 430 0.76 -27.25 -13.89
CA GLY A 430 0.36 -27.68 -12.55
C GLY A 430 -0.22 -26.54 -11.69
N LEU A 431 -0.47 -25.37 -12.31
CA LEU A 431 -1.00 -24.16 -11.68
C LEU A 431 -2.37 -23.75 -12.29
N GLU A 432 -2.87 -24.56 -13.22
CA GLU A 432 -4.21 -24.41 -13.81
C GLU A 432 -5.32 -24.64 -12.77
N ASP A 433 -6.53 -24.30 -13.14
CA ASP A 433 -7.79 -24.54 -12.39
C ASP A 433 -7.93 -23.87 -11.02
N ASN A 434 -6.96 -23.00 -10.66
CA ASN A 434 -7.07 -22.23 -9.42
C ASN A 434 -7.19 -20.72 -9.75
N PRO A 435 -8.39 -20.12 -9.58
CA PRO A 435 -8.58 -18.70 -9.85
C PRO A 435 -7.77 -17.77 -8.93
N GLN A 436 -7.29 -18.27 -7.79
CA GLN A 436 -6.49 -17.52 -6.83
C GLN A 436 -4.98 -17.68 -7.08
N ILE A 437 -4.53 -18.44 -8.08
CA ILE A 437 -3.13 -18.89 -8.14
C ILE A 437 -2.13 -17.72 -8.14
N VAL A 438 -2.38 -16.66 -8.91
CA VAL A 438 -1.50 -15.50 -8.96
C VAL A 438 -1.46 -14.79 -7.59
N LEU A 439 -2.62 -14.66 -6.93
CA LEU A 439 -2.71 -14.06 -5.58
C LEU A 439 -2.00 -14.91 -4.53
N GLN A 440 -2.15 -16.22 -4.58
CA GLN A 440 -1.48 -17.14 -3.65
C GLN A 440 0.03 -17.14 -3.83
N ILE A 441 0.50 -17.04 -5.09
CA ILE A 441 1.93 -16.92 -5.37
C ILE A 441 2.44 -15.56 -4.90
N MET A 442 1.71 -14.47 -5.15
CA MET A 442 2.04 -13.15 -4.61
C MET A 442 2.13 -13.17 -3.07
N ARG A 443 1.15 -13.76 -2.40
CA ARG A 443 1.13 -13.90 -0.93
C ARG A 443 2.39 -14.59 -0.42
N ARG A 444 2.75 -15.75 -1.00
CA ARG A 444 3.96 -16.51 -0.64
C ARG A 444 5.22 -15.74 -0.98
N TYR A 445 5.26 -15.05 -2.14
CA TYR A 445 6.39 -14.22 -2.53
C TYR A 445 6.63 -13.10 -1.50
N ILE A 446 5.60 -12.37 -1.13
CA ILE A 446 5.69 -11.29 -0.13
C ILE A 446 6.16 -11.82 1.23
N GLN A 447 5.67 -12.99 1.63
CA GLN A 447 6.04 -13.62 2.90
C GLN A 447 7.53 -14.01 2.95
N HIS A 448 8.05 -14.60 1.86
CA HIS A 448 9.41 -15.15 1.83
C HIS A 448 10.47 -14.13 1.44
N PHE A 449 10.20 -13.31 0.42
CA PHE A 449 11.22 -12.50 -0.24
C PHE A 449 11.11 -11.00 0.03
N PHE A 450 9.91 -10.45 0.31
CA PHE A 450 9.76 -9.02 0.45
C PHE A 450 10.43 -8.47 1.71
N GLY A 451 11.35 -7.50 1.54
CA GLY A 451 12.20 -7.00 2.62
C GLY A 451 11.46 -6.30 3.76
N CYS A 452 10.26 -5.71 3.50
CA CYS A 452 9.43 -5.08 4.53
C CYS A 452 8.58 -6.13 5.28
N LYS A 453 9.06 -6.64 6.41
CA LYS A 453 8.37 -7.67 7.19
C LYS A 453 7.02 -7.20 7.76
N ALA A 454 6.91 -5.94 8.22
CA ALA A 454 5.64 -5.38 8.67
C ALA A 454 4.61 -5.30 7.51
N CYS A 455 5.06 -4.90 6.30
CA CYS A 455 4.19 -4.89 5.12
C CYS A 455 3.71 -6.31 4.75
N ALA A 456 4.61 -7.30 4.85
CA ALA A 456 4.28 -8.71 4.58
C ALA A 456 3.24 -9.24 5.57
N GLN A 457 3.36 -8.89 6.86
CA GLN A 457 2.40 -9.27 7.88
C GLN A 457 1.01 -8.67 7.61
N HIS A 458 0.93 -7.36 7.31
CA HIS A 458 -0.35 -6.73 6.96
C HIS A 458 -1.00 -7.34 5.71
N PHE A 459 -0.18 -7.67 4.70
CA PHE A 459 -0.72 -8.35 3.51
C PHE A 459 -1.24 -9.75 3.84
N GLU A 460 -0.54 -10.48 4.70
CA GLU A 460 -0.95 -11.81 5.16
C GLU A 460 -2.27 -11.77 5.93
N GLU A 461 -2.48 -10.75 6.77
CA GLU A 461 -3.73 -10.54 7.50
C GLU A 461 -4.90 -10.28 6.54
N MET A 462 -4.75 -9.39 5.58
CA MET A 462 -5.76 -9.13 4.54
C MET A 462 -6.06 -10.37 3.70
N ALA A 463 -5.04 -11.16 3.38
CA ALA A 463 -5.18 -12.40 2.61
C ALA A 463 -5.96 -13.47 3.39
N LYS A 464 -5.64 -13.67 4.67
CA LYS A 464 -6.38 -14.59 5.56
C LYS A 464 -7.84 -14.22 5.72
N GLU A 465 -8.13 -12.90 5.78
CA GLU A 465 -9.49 -12.42 5.99
C GLU A 465 -10.41 -12.71 4.81
N SER A 466 -9.94 -12.56 3.57
CA SER A 466 -10.85 -12.48 2.43
C SER A 466 -10.42 -13.19 1.15
N MET A 467 -9.18 -13.68 1.02
CA MET A 467 -8.72 -14.31 -0.23
C MET A 467 -9.48 -15.59 -0.57
N ASP A 468 -9.94 -16.33 0.43
CA ASP A 468 -10.71 -17.56 0.22
C ASP A 468 -12.07 -17.33 -0.43
N SER A 469 -12.58 -16.09 -0.42
CA SER A 469 -13.81 -15.69 -1.11
C SER A 469 -13.67 -15.56 -2.63
N VAL A 470 -12.44 -15.50 -3.15
CA VAL A 470 -12.14 -15.34 -4.58
C VAL A 470 -12.39 -16.65 -5.33
N LYS A 471 -13.45 -16.68 -6.15
CA LYS A 471 -13.90 -17.89 -6.89
C LYS A 471 -13.77 -17.79 -8.40
N SER A 472 -13.26 -16.67 -8.92
CA SER A 472 -13.03 -16.48 -10.36
C SER A 472 -11.82 -15.58 -10.61
N LEU A 473 -11.25 -15.64 -11.82
CA LEU A 473 -10.13 -14.79 -12.23
C LEU A 473 -10.51 -13.29 -12.19
N ASP A 474 -11.75 -12.95 -12.55
CA ASP A 474 -12.25 -11.58 -12.48
C ASP A 474 -12.36 -11.08 -11.03
N LYS A 475 -12.80 -11.94 -10.11
CA LYS A 475 -12.79 -11.61 -8.68
C LYS A 475 -11.37 -11.52 -8.11
N ALA A 476 -10.40 -12.24 -8.67
CA ALA A 476 -9.00 -12.08 -8.29
C ALA A 476 -8.46 -10.69 -8.69
N VAL A 477 -8.80 -10.19 -9.87
CA VAL A 477 -8.45 -8.83 -10.32
C VAL A 477 -9.04 -7.78 -9.39
N LEU A 478 -10.33 -7.90 -9.05
CA LEU A 478 -11.02 -6.97 -8.14
C LEU A 478 -10.49 -7.04 -6.71
N TRP A 479 -10.22 -8.24 -6.20
CA TRP A 479 -9.66 -8.43 -4.87
C TRP A 479 -8.31 -7.72 -4.70
N LEU A 480 -7.40 -7.89 -5.66
CA LEU A 480 -6.09 -7.24 -5.61
C LEU A 480 -6.20 -5.71 -5.65
N TRP A 481 -7.10 -5.20 -6.47
CA TRP A 481 -7.40 -3.77 -6.57
C TRP A 481 -7.99 -3.22 -5.27
N GLU A 482 -8.97 -3.91 -4.68
CA GLU A 482 -9.59 -3.52 -3.40
C GLU A 482 -8.52 -3.45 -2.30
N LYS A 483 -7.70 -4.50 -2.16
CA LYS A 483 -6.66 -4.54 -1.12
C LYS A 483 -5.55 -3.51 -1.35
N HIS A 484 -5.22 -3.20 -2.59
CA HIS A 484 -4.31 -2.09 -2.90
C HIS A 484 -4.90 -0.74 -2.44
N ASN A 485 -6.19 -0.50 -2.64
CA ASN A 485 -6.88 0.70 -2.14
C ASN A 485 -6.94 0.75 -0.61
N VAL A 486 -7.13 -0.38 0.07
CA VAL A 486 -7.04 -0.47 1.54
C VAL A 486 -5.64 -0.04 2.01
N VAL A 487 -4.58 -0.52 1.36
CA VAL A 487 -3.20 -0.12 1.66
C VAL A 487 -2.97 1.37 1.38
N ASN A 488 -3.47 1.90 0.26
CA ASN A 488 -3.39 3.33 -0.04
C ASN A 488 -4.07 4.17 1.03
N ASN A 489 -5.26 3.78 1.48
CA ASN A 489 -5.99 4.49 2.53
C ASN A 489 -5.22 4.48 3.87
N ARG A 490 -4.66 3.33 4.25
CA ARG A 490 -3.87 3.18 5.47
C ARG A 490 -2.60 4.06 5.46
N LEU A 491 -1.90 4.10 4.33
CA LEU A 491 -0.63 4.83 4.19
C LEU A 491 -0.80 6.31 3.77
N ALA A 492 -2.03 6.77 3.53
CA ALA A 492 -2.27 8.17 3.19
C ALA A 492 -1.90 9.09 4.37
N GLY A 493 -0.96 10.03 4.14
CA GLY A 493 -0.43 10.94 5.16
C GLY A 493 0.66 10.33 6.05
N ASP A 494 1.12 9.10 5.76
CA ASP A 494 2.27 8.49 6.44
C ASP A 494 3.59 9.13 6.00
N LEU A 495 4.63 9.04 6.85
CA LEU A 495 5.97 9.58 6.55
C LEU A 495 6.62 8.93 5.31
N THR A 496 6.19 7.75 4.93
CA THR A 496 6.65 7.02 3.74
C THR A 496 5.88 7.41 2.47
N GLU A 497 4.85 8.24 2.59
CA GLU A 497 4.11 8.77 1.44
C GLU A 497 4.97 9.73 0.64
N ASP A 498 4.94 9.59 -0.69
CA ASP A 498 5.62 10.54 -1.58
C ASP A 498 4.77 11.81 -1.73
N PRO A 499 5.28 13.00 -1.33
CA PRO A 499 4.50 14.24 -1.41
C PRO A 499 4.04 14.64 -2.82
N LYS A 500 4.75 14.19 -3.86
CA LYS A 500 4.35 14.40 -5.27
C LYS A 500 3.30 13.40 -5.75
N PHE A 501 3.16 12.27 -5.05
CA PHE A 501 2.26 11.18 -5.41
C PHE A 501 1.49 10.71 -4.18
N PRO A 502 0.56 11.52 -3.69
CA PRO A 502 -0.22 11.18 -2.51
C PRO A 502 -0.99 9.86 -2.72
N LYS A 503 -1.14 9.12 -1.65
CA LYS A 503 -1.93 7.90 -1.62
C LYS A 503 -3.40 8.23 -1.74
N VAL A 504 -3.99 7.89 -2.86
CA VAL A 504 -5.41 8.14 -3.16
C VAL A 504 -6.12 6.84 -3.50
N GLN A 505 -7.44 6.86 -3.39
CA GLN A 505 -8.25 5.78 -3.90
C GLN A 505 -8.17 5.76 -5.43
N TRP A 506 -7.85 4.62 -6.02
CA TRP A 506 -7.57 4.47 -7.44
C TRP A 506 -8.49 3.40 -8.07
N PRO A 507 -8.91 3.57 -9.33
CA PRO A 507 -8.63 4.69 -10.23
C PRO A 507 -9.31 5.99 -9.79
N THR A 508 -8.65 7.12 -10.05
CA THR A 508 -9.23 8.43 -9.74
C THR A 508 -10.32 8.82 -10.76
N PRO A 509 -11.24 9.71 -10.39
CA PRO A 509 -12.36 10.10 -11.28
C PRO A 509 -11.94 10.66 -12.65
N ASP A 510 -10.78 11.31 -12.74
CA ASP A 510 -10.20 11.81 -13.98
C ASP A 510 -9.70 10.67 -14.89
N ILE A 511 -9.28 9.54 -14.33
CA ILE A 511 -8.79 8.38 -15.09
C ILE A 511 -9.93 7.44 -15.47
N CYS A 512 -10.88 7.18 -14.57
CA CYS A 512 -12.04 6.32 -14.81
C CYS A 512 -13.32 6.92 -14.22
N PRO A 513 -13.97 7.85 -14.91
CA PRO A 513 -15.22 8.46 -14.42
C PRO A 513 -16.37 7.45 -14.25
N ALA A 514 -16.41 6.42 -15.10
CA ALA A 514 -17.45 5.39 -15.05
C ALA A 514 -17.31 4.47 -13.83
N CYS A 515 -16.09 4.38 -13.25
CA CYS A 515 -15.83 3.58 -12.06
C CYS A 515 -16.50 4.13 -10.80
N HIS A 516 -16.93 5.38 -10.83
CA HIS A 516 -17.41 6.11 -9.66
C HIS A 516 -18.91 6.37 -9.76
N GLU A 517 -19.61 6.03 -8.70
CA GLU A 517 -21.03 6.29 -8.50
C GLU A 517 -21.24 6.98 -7.17
N GLU A 518 -22.40 7.60 -7.00
CA GLU A 518 -22.86 8.11 -5.73
C GLU A 518 -24.18 7.44 -5.37
N ILE A 519 -24.19 6.69 -4.28
CA ILE A 519 -25.35 6.01 -3.74
C ILE A 519 -25.68 6.64 -2.40
N LYS A 520 -26.87 7.25 -2.28
CA LYS A 520 -27.30 7.94 -1.06
C LYS A 520 -26.31 9.01 -0.55
N GLY A 521 -25.71 9.74 -1.48
CA GLY A 521 -24.71 10.78 -1.18
C GLY A 521 -23.34 10.25 -0.75
N LEU A 522 -23.09 8.97 -0.90
CA LEU A 522 -21.82 8.30 -0.66
C LEU A 522 -21.16 7.90 -1.94
N HIS A 523 -19.85 8.06 -1.99
CA HIS A 523 -19.06 7.46 -3.05
C HIS A 523 -19.20 5.94 -2.99
N SER A 524 -19.50 5.35 -4.12
CA SER A 524 -19.53 3.91 -4.33
C SER A 524 -18.78 3.55 -5.60
N TRP A 525 -18.17 2.37 -5.59
CA TRP A 525 -17.50 1.85 -6.77
C TRP A 525 -18.47 1.07 -7.66
N ASN A 526 -18.47 1.38 -8.96
CA ASN A 526 -19.06 0.49 -9.96
C ASN A 526 -18.05 -0.61 -10.28
N GLU A 527 -18.11 -1.74 -9.56
CA GLU A 527 -17.15 -2.85 -9.70
C GLU A 527 -17.06 -3.36 -11.16
N ALA A 528 -18.17 -3.37 -11.91
CA ALA A 528 -18.15 -3.83 -13.30
C ALA A 528 -17.31 -2.91 -14.19
N GLN A 529 -17.42 -1.59 -14.00
CA GLN A 529 -16.62 -0.60 -14.73
C GLN A 529 -15.17 -0.60 -14.24
N VAL A 530 -14.95 -0.78 -12.94
CA VAL A 530 -13.59 -0.97 -12.38
C VAL A 530 -12.90 -2.18 -12.99
N LEU A 531 -13.58 -3.33 -13.07
CA LEU A 531 -13.03 -4.53 -13.69
C LEU A 531 -12.66 -4.30 -15.17
N GLN A 532 -13.55 -3.68 -15.92
CA GLN A 532 -13.29 -3.36 -17.32
C GLN A 532 -12.10 -2.40 -17.47
N PHE A 533 -12.04 -1.37 -16.65
CA PHE A 533 -10.92 -0.43 -16.60
C PHE A 533 -9.60 -1.13 -16.27
N LEU A 534 -9.55 -2.00 -15.25
CA LEU A 534 -8.36 -2.72 -14.86
C LEU A 534 -7.87 -3.66 -15.97
N LYS A 535 -8.78 -4.38 -16.62
CA LYS A 535 -8.47 -5.23 -17.78
C LYS A 535 -7.89 -4.43 -18.95
N TYR A 536 -8.35 -3.22 -19.18
CA TYR A 536 -7.77 -2.31 -20.17
C TYR A 536 -6.44 -1.73 -19.73
N HIS A 537 -6.36 -1.21 -18.50
CA HIS A 537 -5.17 -0.51 -17.99
C HIS A 537 -3.93 -1.42 -17.94
N TYR A 538 -4.10 -2.67 -17.54
CA TYR A 538 -3.01 -3.66 -17.43
C TYR A 538 -2.92 -4.59 -18.66
N ASN A 539 -3.60 -4.28 -19.77
CA ASN A 539 -3.43 -4.98 -21.04
C ASN A 539 -2.09 -4.59 -21.70
N SER A 540 -1.54 -5.54 -22.47
CA SER A 540 -0.33 -5.32 -23.28
C SER A 540 -0.42 -4.11 -24.22
N GLU A 541 -1.61 -3.81 -24.74
CA GLU A 541 -1.89 -2.66 -25.64
C GLU A 541 -1.73 -1.30 -24.95
N ASN A 542 -1.88 -1.23 -23.62
CA ASN A 542 -1.74 -0.01 -22.86
C ASN A 542 -0.31 0.20 -22.30
N ILE A 543 0.62 -0.70 -22.62
CA ILE A 543 2.01 -0.64 -22.16
C ILE A 543 2.86 0.15 -23.13
N LEU A 544 3.54 1.19 -22.64
CA LEU A 544 4.51 1.98 -23.39
C LEU A 544 5.93 1.47 -23.17
N TYR A 545 6.68 1.39 -24.26
CA TYR A 545 8.08 0.94 -24.29
C TYR A 545 9.08 2.10 -24.24
N LYS A 546 8.59 3.33 -24.14
CA LYS A 546 9.44 4.51 -23.94
C LYS A 546 10.27 4.34 -22.67
N TYR A 547 11.54 4.72 -22.72
CA TYR A 547 12.53 4.60 -21.65
C TYR A 547 12.99 3.16 -21.32
N THR A 548 12.67 2.16 -22.14
CA THR A 548 13.30 0.84 -22.03
C THR A 548 14.73 0.89 -22.54
N GLU A 549 15.62 0.13 -21.88
CA GLU A 549 17.02 -0.01 -22.32
C GLU A 549 17.07 -0.77 -23.66
N SER A 550 17.81 -0.23 -24.64
CA SER A 550 18.04 -0.91 -25.93
C SER A 550 19.00 -2.08 -25.75
N GLN A 551 18.78 -3.17 -26.50
CA GLN A 551 19.77 -4.24 -26.65
C GLN A 551 20.96 -3.66 -27.46
N THR A 552 22.06 -3.33 -26.80
CA THR A 552 23.35 -3.13 -27.49
C THR A 552 24.06 -4.47 -27.53
N ASP A 553 24.34 -4.96 -28.73
CA ASP A 553 25.17 -6.17 -28.93
C ASP A 553 26.51 -5.98 -28.22
N PRO A 554 27.04 -7.00 -27.52
CA PRO A 554 28.32 -6.92 -26.82
C PRO A 554 29.54 -6.85 -27.73
N SER A 555 29.39 -6.79 -29.07
CA SER A 555 30.48 -6.85 -30.02
C SER A 555 31.13 -5.52 -30.42
N GLU A 556 30.69 -4.38 -29.84
CA GLU A 556 31.25 -3.07 -30.25
C GLU A 556 31.93 -2.25 -29.13
N THR A 557 32.48 -2.90 -28.10
CA THR A 557 33.25 -2.15 -27.09
C THR A 557 34.49 -2.91 -26.64
N GLU A 558 35.43 -3.14 -27.59
CA GLU A 558 36.86 -3.32 -27.28
C GLU A 558 37.69 -3.01 -28.52
N GLN A 559 38.05 -1.73 -28.70
CA GLN A 559 39.30 -1.27 -29.31
C GLN A 559 39.32 0.26 -29.41
N GLY A 560 40.29 0.86 -28.75
CA GLY A 560 40.66 2.26 -29.00
C GLY A 560 41.23 2.99 -27.78
N ASP A 561 42.53 2.75 -27.52
CA ASP A 561 43.38 3.56 -26.64
C ASP A 561 43.58 4.99 -27.20
N PRO A 562 43.58 6.05 -26.39
CA PRO A 562 43.61 7.43 -26.88
C PRO A 562 45.07 7.93 -27.12
N ARG A 563 45.35 8.39 -28.34
CA ARG A 563 46.43 9.35 -28.57
C ARG A 563 45.95 10.52 -29.41
N GLU A 564 46.20 11.69 -28.86
CA GLU A 564 46.07 13.04 -29.42
C GLU A 564 46.32 13.18 -30.91
N VAL A 565 45.57 14.04 -31.60
CA VAL A 565 46.13 15.19 -32.39
C VAL A 565 45.01 16.16 -32.80
N LYS A 566 45.36 17.41 -32.74
CA LYS A 566 44.59 18.63 -32.99
C LYS A 566 44.22 18.86 -34.47
N ASP A 567 43.09 19.58 -34.60
CA ASP A 567 42.80 20.69 -35.55
C ASP A 567 42.75 20.45 -37.08
N LYS A 568 41.62 20.73 -37.66
CA LYS A 568 41.29 21.77 -38.66
C LYS A 568 40.06 21.46 -39.52
N SER A 569 39.11 22.31 -39.32
CA SER A 569 38.20 23.02 -40.25
C SER A 569 37.95 22.50 -41.70
N LEU A 570 36.68 22.68 -42.09
CA LEU A 570 36.11 23.15 -43.36
C LEU A 570 35.42 22.16 -44.33
N LEU A 571 34.08 22.29 -44.39
CA LEU A 571 33.21 22.45 -45.57
C LEU A 571 33.16 21.37 -46.68
N LYS A 572 31.99 20.79 -46.89
CA LYS A 572 31.16 20.83 -48.12
C LYS A 572 30.41 19.50 -48.38
N ASN A 573 29.10 19.59 -48.44
CA ASN A 573 28.22 18.70 -49.25
C ASN A 573 28.47 18.93 -50.74
N PRO A 574 28.10 18.09 -51.68
CA PRO A 574 26.76 17.58 -51.89
C PRO A 574 26.57 16.18 -52.59
N SER A 575 25.36 15.68 -52.45
CA SER A 575 24.51 14.89 -53.39
C SER A 575 25.06 13.82 -54.33
N GLY A 576 24.34 12.70 -54.42
CA GLY A 576 24.39 11.77 -55.54
C GLY A 576 23.62 10.49 -55.28
N ASN A 577 22.44 10.41 -55.86
CA ASN A 577 21.62 9.22 -56.12
C ASN A 577 22.38 8.03 -56.74
N ARG A 578 22.01 6.84 -56.39
CA ARG A 578 21.53 5.82 -57.36
C ARG A 578 21.15 4.49 -56.75
N GLU A 579 20.01 4.05 -57.20
CA GLU A 579 19.24 2.83 -57.20
C GLU A 579 19.94 1.51 -57.45
N ASN A 580 19.23 0.44 -56.99
CA ASN A 580 19.03 -0.91 -57.53
C ASN A 580 20.06 -2.01 -57.28
N LYS A 581 19.69 -3.07 -56.61
CA LYS A 581 19.07 -4.28 -57.17
C LYS A 581 18.90 -5.41 -56.14
N ILE A 582 17.73 -5.99 -56.25
CA ILE A 582 17.26 -7.25 -55.67
C ILE A 582 18.13 -8.43 -56.11
N GLN A 583 18.41 -9.38 -55.22
CA GLN A 583 18.39 -10.82 -55.55
C GLN A 583 18.27 -11.65 -54.29
N ASP A 584 17.20 -12.47 -54.30
CA ASP A 584 16.89 -13.57 -53.40
C ASP A 584 17.99 -14.63 -53.41
N LYS A 585 18.20 -15.27 -52.27
CA LYS A 585 18.35 -16.75 -52.23
C LYS A 585 18.11 -17.29 -50.80
N GLU A 586 17.10 -18.12 -50.70
CA GLU A 586 16.87 -19.10 -49.65
C GLU A 586 18.07 -20.01 -49.43
N ASN A 587 18.28 -20.41 -48.16
CA ASN A 587 18.55 -21.77 -47.69
C ASN A 587 18.86 -21.74 -46.20
N VAL A 588 17.96 -22.22 -45.39
CA VAL A 588 17.76 -23.56 -44.83
C VAL A 588 18.48 -23.77 -43.52
N ALA A 589 17.65 -23.87 -42.51
CA ALA A 589 17.64 -24.72 -41.32
C ALA A 589 18.85 -25.65 -41.02
N ASP A 590 19.00 -25.86 -39.74
CA ASP A 590 19.76 -26.87 -39.00
C ASP A 590 21.02 -26.37 -38.29
N SER A 591 20.84 -25.82 -37.07
CA SER A 591 21.88 -25.83 -36.04
C SER A 591 21.40 -25.65 -34.58
N GLU A 592 20.10 -25.74 -34.32
CA GLU A 592 19.57 -25.48 -32.94
C GLU A 592 19.60 -26.71 -32.00
N SER A 593 19.90 -27.92 -32.48
CA SER A 593 19.85 -29.13 -31.66
C SER A 593 21.14 -29.51 -30.93
N LYS A 594 22.26 -28.83 -31.20
CA LYS A 594 23.58 -29.25 -30.65
C LYS A 594 24.08 -28.48 -29.44
N VAL A 595 23.42 -27.39 -29.04
CA VAL A 595 23.87 -26.58 -27.89
C VAL A 595 23.29 -27.10 -26.57
N PHE A 596 22.15 -27.77 -26.61
CA PHE A 596 21.48 -28.29 -25.40
C PHE A 596 22.18 -29.51 -24.80
N ASP A 597 22.79 -30.40 -25.67
CA ASP A 597 23.50 -31.61 -25.23
C ASP A 597 24.87 -31.34 -24.59
N LYS A 598 25.46 -30.15 -24.79
CA LYS A 598 26.73 -29.78 -24.17
C LYS A 598 26.60 -29.30 -22.71
N LEU A 599 25.42 -28.87 -22.31
CA LEU A 599 25.16 -28.44 -20.91
C LEU A 599 24.93 -29.60 -19.94
N ILE A 600 24.55 -30.77 -20.49
CA ILE A 600 24.27 -31.99 -19.70
C ILE A 600 25.53 -32.86 -19.53
N ALA A 601 26.55 -32.69 -20.39
CA ALA A 601 27.73 -33.58 -20.46
C ALA A 601 28.85 -33.25 -19.43
N ASN A 602 28.76 -32.16 -18.67
CA ASN A 602 29.85 -31.74 -17.75
C ASN A 602 29.66 -32.11 -16.29
N HIS A 603 28.63 -32.86 -15.94
CA HIS A 603 28.47 -33.40 -14.59
C HIS A 603 28.16 -34.89 -14.61
N GLY A 604 29.13 -35.67 -15.08
CA GLY A 604 29.17 -37.13 -14.90
C GLY A 604 29.86 -37.50 -13.58
N PRO A 605 29.44 -38.58 -12.93
CA PRO A 605 29.92 -38.90 -11.57
C PRO A 605 31.35 -39.41 -11.58
N ALA A 606 32.15 -38.93 -10.64
CA ALA A 606 33.48 -39.48 -10.36
C ALA A 606 33.33 -40.93 -9.84
N LYS A 607 33.97 -41.86 -10.55
CA LYS A 607 34.06 -43.25 -10.13
C LYS A 607 34.98 -43.37 -8.91
N GLU A 608 34.47 -43.95 -7.86
CA GLU A 608 35.25 -44.56 -6.78
C GLU A 608 36.05 -45.72 -7.30
N SER A 609 37.33 -45.74 -7.04
CA SER A 609 38.15 -46.96 -7.08
C SER A 609 38.64 -47.23 -5.66
N GLY A 610 38.15 -48.32 -5.11
CA GLY A 610 38.50 -48.80 -3.81
C GLY A 610 39.94 -49.35 -3.73
N LYS A 611 40.52 -49.25 -2.54
CA LYS A 611 41.46 -50.26 -2.00
C LYS A 611 41.32 -50.32 -0.48
N SER A 612 41.03 -51.50 -0.01
CA SER A 612 41.01 -51.96 1.36
C SER A 612 42.40 -52.01 1.98
N ALA A 613 42.55 -51.65 3.23
CA ALA A 613 43.46 -52.32 4.17
C ALA A 613 43.04 -51.97 5.59
N GLY A 614 42.96 -53.02 6.42
CA GLY A 614 42.41 -53.03 7.76
C GLY A 614 43.34 -52.48 8.83
N GLY A 615 42.75 -52.25 10.02
CA GLY A 615 43.46 -51.91 11.25
C GLY A 615 42.49 -51.60 12.37
N SER A 616 42.46 -52.54 13.29
CA SER A 616 41.64 -52.61 14.52
C SER A 616 41.92 -51.53 15.56
N ALA A 617 40.88 -51.28 16.38
CA ALA A 617 40.86 -50.92 17.81
C ALA A 617 40.66 -49.47 18.18
N GLY A 618 39.63 -49.27 19.00
CA GLY A 618 39.47 -48.14 19.89
C GLY A 618 38.04 -47.59 20.03
N LEU A 619 37.24 -48.24 20.87
CA LEU A 619 35.98 -47.66 21.34
C LEU A 619 36.22 -46.29 22.02
N LYS A 620 35.62 -45.24 21.47
CA LYS A 620 35.27 -44.05 22.25
C LYS A 620 33.82 -43.69 21.88
N GLU A 621 32.95 -43.86 22.88
CA GLU A 621 31.57 -43.36 22.82
C GLU A 621 31.57 -41.86 22.58
N THR A 622 31.17 -41.46 21.41
CA THR A 622 30.78 -40.08 21.10
C THR A 622 29.26 -40.00 21.16
N LYS A 623 28.79 -39.34 22.22
CA LYS A 623 27.35 -38.98 22.35
C LYS A 623 26.92 -38.15 21.15
N GLN A 624 26.07 -38.69 20.32
CA GLN A 624 25.40 -37.94 19.23
C GLN A 624 24.38 -36.97 19.85
N ALA A 625 24.65 -35.69 19.72
CA ALA A 625 23.68 -34.64 20.00
C ALA A 625 22.69 -34.57 18.81
N VAL A 626 21.43 -34.70 19.10
CA VAL A 626 20.34 -34.48 18.12
C VAL A 626 20.14 -32.98 17.94
N SER A 627 20.48 -32.45 16.77
CA SER A 627 20.29 -31.04 16.43
C SER A 627 18.89 -30.86 15.84
N ILE A 628 18.00 -30.22 16.57
CA ILE A 628 16.72 -29.72 16.09
C ILE A 628 16.81 -28.20 16.11
N LEU A 629 16.58 -27.54 14.97
CA LEU A 629 16.64 -26.08 14.78
C LEU A 629 18.02 -25.42 14.92
N GLY A 630 19.12 -26.13 14.65
CA GLY A 630 20.45 -25.52 14.66
C GLY A 630 20.99 -25.14 16.05
N ILE A 631 20.31 -25.52 17.12
CA ILE A 631 20.73 -25.36 18.52
C ILE A 631 20.96 -26.75 19.09
N GLY A 632 22.21 -27.06 19.50
CA GLY A 632 22.55 -28.33 20.15
C GLY A 632 21.97 -28.37 21.55
N PHE A 633 21.02 -29.26 21.81
CA PHE A 633 20.49 -29.50 23.16
C PHE A 633 21.31 -30.60 23.87
N SER A 634 21.67 -30.36 25.13
CA SER A 634 22.25 -31.36 25.98
C SER A 634 21.15 -32.25 26.59
N ASN A 635 21.55 -33.42 27.16
CA ASN A 635 20.59 -34.29 27.87
C ASN A 635 19.94 -33.59 29.10
N ILE A 636 20.56 -32.54 29.61
CA ILE A 636 20.04 -31.73 30.71
C ILE A 636 18.91 -30.83 30.19
N ASP A 637 19.08 -30.25 29.00
CA ASP A 637 18.07 -29.38 28.36
C ASP A 637 16.80 -30.16 28.02
N MET A 638 16.94 -31.40 27.55
CA MET A 638 15.80 -32.30 27.28
C MET A 638 15.01 -32.64 28.55
N SER A 639 15.72 -32.90 29.64
CA SER A 639 15.10 -33.16 30.94
C SER A 639 14.34 -31.95 31.47
N LEU A 640 14.91 -30.75 31.30
CA LEU A 640 14.28 -29.48 31.68
C LEU A 640 13.03 -29.19 30.87
N CYS A 641 13.06 -29.45 29.55
CA CYS A 641 11.89 -29.33 28.67
C CYS A 641 10.74 -30.25 29.10
N VAL A 642 11.02 -31.50 29.47
CA VAL A 642 9.98 -32.43 29.92
C VAL A 642 9.40 -31.96 31.26
N ILE A 643 10.18 -31.49 32.18
CA ILE A 643 9.71 -30.95 33.46
C ILE A 643 8.81 -29.73 33.25
N LEU A 644 9.24 -28.79 32.41
CA LEU A 644 8.45 -27.60 32.08
C LEU A 644 7.12 -27.96 31.39
N TYR A 645 7.11 -28.95 30.50
CA TYR A 645 5.89 -29.43 29.85
C TYR A 645 4.92 -30.03 30.86
N VAL A 646 5.40 -30.90 31.77
CA VAL A 646 4.57 -31.51 32.82
C VAL A 646 4.02 -30.43 33.75
N ALA A 647 4.87 -29.47 34.19
CA ALA A 647 4.46 -28.38 35.06
C ALA A 647 3.39 -27.49 34.40
N SER A 648 3.54 -27.16 33.12
CA SER A 648 2.55 -26.35 32.38
C SER A 648 1.22 -27.10 32.20
N SER A 649 1.27 -28.40 31.94
CA SER A 649 0.07 -29.24 31.81
C SER A 649 -0.70 -29.33 33.12
N LEU A 650 0.00 -29.50 34.26
CA LEU A 650 -0.61 -29.50 35.60
C LEU A 650 -1.22 -28.12 35.92
N PHE A 651 -0.55 -27.05 35.59
CA PHE A 651 -1.09 -25.70 35.78
C PHE A 651 -2.39 -25.48 35.00
N LEU A 652 -2.43 -25.85 33.73
CA LEU A 652 -3.65 -25.77 32.90
C LEU A 652 -4.79 -26.60 33.45
N MET A 653 -4.49 -27.79 33.99
CA MET A 653 -5.49 -28.66 34.62
C MET A 653 -6.06 -28.03 35.90
N ILE A 654 -5.22 -27.43 36.74
CA ILE A 654 -5.64 -26.71 37.95
C ILE A 654 -6.52 -25.53 37.58
N MET A 655 -6.12 -24.74 36.58
CA MET A 655 -6.89 -23.59 36.07
C MET A 655 -8.25 -24.03 35.52
N TYR A 656 -8.29 -25.15 34.77
CA TYR A 656 -9.55 -25.71 34.25
C TYR A 656 -10.49 -26.10 35.40
N PHE A 657 -10.01 -26.81 36.43
CA PHE A 657 -10.81 -27.17 37.60
C PHE A 657 -11.28 -25.96 38.40
N PHE A 658 -10.42 -24.95 38.55
CA PHE A 658 -10.73 -23.70 39.25
C PHE A 658 -11.89 -22.97 38.52
N PHE A 659 -11.82 -22.79 37.21
CA PHE A 659 -12.88 -22.15 36.44
C PHE A 659 -14.17 -22.98 36.43
N ARG A 660 -14.06 -24.29 36.36
CA ARG A 660 -15.20 -25.19 36.43
C ARG A 660 -15.91 -25.12 37.78
N MET A 661 -15.18 -25.05 38.90
CA MET A 661 -15.75 -24.89 40.22
C MET A 661 -16.34 -23.51 40.42
N ARG A 662 -15.71 -22.49 39.93
CA ARG A 662 -16.23 -21.10 39.97
C ARG A 662 -17.52 -20.96 39.13
N SER A 663 -17.58 -21.54 37.97
CA SER A 663 -18.80 -21.61 37.12
C SER A 663 -19.96 -22.30 37.83
N LYS A 664 -19.70 -23.39 38.56
CA LYS A 664 -20.75 -24.09 39.35
C LYS A 664 -21.25 -23.24 40.52
N ARG A 665 -20.36 -22.45 41.20
CA ARG A 665 -20.76 -21.54 42.29
C ARG A 665 -21.61 -20.39 41.80
N TRP A 666 -21.37 -19.89 40.56
CA TRP A 666 -22.20 -18.83 39.98
C TRP A 666 -23.61 -19.35 39.61
N LYS A 667 -23.74 -20.56 39.09
CA LYS A 667 -25.06 -21.18 38.80
C LYS A 667 -25.88 -21.39 40.05
N VAL A 668 -25.29 -21.74 41.17
CA VAL A 668 -25.99 -21.90 42.45
C VAL A 668 -26.43 -20.55 43.04
N LYS A 669 -25.71 -19.43 42.81
CA LYS A 669 -26.12 -18.11 43.26
C LYS A 669 -27.29 -17.53 42.46
N TYR A 670 -27.42 -17.91 41.18
CA TYR A 670 -28.52 -17.43 40.32
C TYR A 670 -29.86 -18.11 40.62
N TYR A 671 -29.82 -19.32 41.14
CA TYR A 671 -31.05 -20.05 41.52
C TYR A 671 -31.62 -19.71 42.92
N ARG A 672 -30.90 -18.84 43.70
CA ARG A 672 -31.31 -18.46 45.04
C ARG A 672 -31.89 -17.04 45.14
N SER A 673 -32.03 -16.32 44.03
CA SER A 673 -32.59 -14.97 43.98
C SER A 673 -33.96 -14.88 43.30
N SER A 674 -34.63 -15.99 43.09
CA SER A 674 -36.01 -16.06 42.60
C SER A 674 -36.81 -17.02 43.47
N VAL A 675 -37.04 -16.65 44.72
CA VAL A 675 -38.15 -17.08 45.54
C VAL A 675 -38.57 -15.84 46.39
#